data_bf885b1a21ba1bdb643a24f6b741bb19
#
_entry.id   bf885b1a21ba1bdb643a24f6b741bb19
#
_cell.length_a   1.000
_cell.length_b   1.000
_cell.length_c   1.000
_cell.angle_alpha   90.00
_cell.angle_beta   90.00
_cell.angle_gamma   90.00
#
_symmetry.space_group_name_H-M   'P 1'
#
loop_
_entity.id
_entity.type
_entity.pdbx_description
1 polymer ?
#
loop_
_entity_poly.entity_id
_entity_poly.type
_entity_poly.pdbx_seq_one_letter_code
_entity_poly.pdbx_strand_id
1 'polypeptide(L)'
;VQRAAPPAILPLTAPGSPDRRKVRHMFDIQREELMWGDRKLVLETGKVARQADGAVMATYGETSVLATVVSAKEPKAGIDFLPLTVNYQERAYAAGRIPGGYFKREGRPSEKETLVSRLIDRPIRPLFIEGWRNDTQVVVTVLTHDLENDPDILAMVAASAALTLSGVPFMGPIGAARVGYANGQYSLNPLVADLEASSLDLVVAGTQDAVLMVESEAKELSEEVLLGAVMFGHKHFQPVIEAIIRLAEKAAKEPRNFSAPENGDVEAAVLEVCESDLRAAYKNTVKQERYAAVDAVKAKVMAALCPAEGEARFPAEKVKAAFKEAQSKVVRWNILDTGSRIDGRDVRTVRPIESQVGVLPRAHGSSLFTRGETQALVVATLGTGEDEQFIDALEGTYKETFLLHYNFPPYSVGETGRMGSPGRREIGHGKLAWRAVHPVLPPAHEFPYTIRVVSEITESNGSSSMASVCGASLSLMDAGVPLRRPVAGIAMGLILEGERYAVLSDILGDEDHLGDMDFKVAGTEAGITSLQMDIKIAGITEEIMKVALHQAQEGRVHILGEMAKALTDARPELGEYAPRIETMQIPTDKIREVIGTGGKVIREIVEKTGAKINIDDTGTVKIASSDGKAIKAAYNWIRSIVAEAEPGMIYDGTVVKTMEFGAFVNFFGAKDGLVHISELAAARVAKVTDVVKEGQKVKVKFLGQDDRGKIRLSMKVVDQETGEDITEKLKAERNAEQDRARGPRQEA
;
A
#
# COMPACT_ATOMS: atom_id res chain seq x y z
N VAL A 1 -56.20 -53.44 -55.93
CA VAL A 1 -55.90 -54.05 -54.62
C VAL A 1 -55.10 -55.34 -54.82
N GLN A 2 -53.76 -55.29 -54.90
CA GLN A 2 -52.92 -56.50 -54.86
C GLN A 2 -51.79 -56.22 -53.86
N ARG A 3 -51.70 -57.07 -52.85
CA ARG A 3 -50.59 -57.11 -51.85
C ARG A 3 -49.38 -57.75 -52.52
N ALA A 4 -48.23 -57.05 -52.53
CA ALA A 4 -46.93 -57.61 -52.89
C ALA A 4 -46.30 -58.32 -51.70
N ALA A 5 -45.65 -59.45 -51.89
CA ALA A 5 -44.99 -60.30 -50.94
C ALA A 5 -43.66 -59.66 -50.48
N PRO A 6 -43.18 -59.92 -49.26
CA PRO A 6 -41.90 -59.37 -48.74
C PRO A 6 -40.70 -60.15 -49.32
N PRO A 7 -39.53 -59.47 -49.49
CA PRO A 7 -38.33 -60.11 -50.00
C PRO A 7 -37.63 -60.96 -48.91
N ALA A 8 -36.94 -61.98 -49.34
CA ALA A 8 -36.24 -62.99 -48.55
C ALA A 8 -35.08 -62.40 -47.74
N ILE A 9 -34.97 -62.85 -46.49
CA ILE A 9 -33.91 -62.53 -45.57
C ILE A 9 -32.64 -63.35 -45.86
N LEU A 10 -31.56 -62.74 -46.26
CA LEU A 10 -30.25 -63.36 -46.37
C LEU A 10 -29.60 -63.47 -44.93
N PRO A 11 -28.82 -64.52 -44.64
CA PRO A 11 -28.22 -64.72 -43.29
C PRO A 11 -27.14 -63.70 -43.05
N LEU A 12 -27.25 -63.01 -41.89
CA LEU A 12 -26.24 -62.11 -41.33
C LEU A 12 -24.99 -62.93 -40.91
N THR A 13 -23.89 -62.68 -41.60
CA THR A 13 -22.54 -63.08 -41.07
C THR A 13 -22.28 -62.34 -39.81
N ALA A 14 -21.79 -63.03 -38.77
CA ALA A 14 -21.43 -62.46 -37.47
C ALA A 14 -20.40 -61.35 -37.65
N PRO A 15 -20.58 -60.18 -37.00
CA PRO A 15 -19.56 -59.12 -37.03
C PRO A 15 -18.36 -59.54 -36.18
N GLY A 16 -17.18 -59.38 -36.79
CA GLY A 16 -15.90 -59.45 -36.08
C GLY A 16 -15.89 -58.53 -34.86
N SER A 17 -15.19 -58.92 -33.82
CA SER A 17 -15.02 -58.13 -32.57
C SER A 17 -14.72 -56.68 -32.86
N PRO A 18 -15.41 -55.71 -32.22
CA PRO A 18 -15.11 -54.31 -32.44
C PRO A 18 -13.70 -54.00 -31.99
N ASP A 19 -12.90 -53.53 -32.91
CA ASP A 19 -11.63 -52.86 -32.71
C ASP A 19 -11.87 -51.78 -31.60
N ARG A 20 -11.23 -51.93 -30.46
CA ARG A 20 -11.28 -50.95 -29.37
C ARG A 20 -10.59 -49.69 -29.86
N ARG A 21 -11.27 -48.86 -30.64
CA ARG A 21 -10.86 -47.48 -30.95
C ARG A 21 -10.77 -46.79 -29.63
N LYS A 22 -9.54 -46.45 -29.23
CA LYS A 22 -9.27 -45.56 -28.09
C LYS A 22 -10.20 -44.36 -28.24
N VAL A 23 -11.17 -44.25 -27.35
CA VAL A 23 -11.97 -43.02 -27.24
C VAL A 23 -10.96 -41.92 -26.97
N ARG A 24 -10.64 -41.11 -27.97
CA ARG A 24 -9.81 -39.92 -27.78
C ARG A 24 -10.64 -38.98 -26.92
N HIS A 25 -10.34 -38.92 -25.64
CA HIS A 25 -10.88 -37.87 -24.79
C HIS A 25 -10.45 -36.53 -25.39
N MET A 26 -11.37 -35.58 -25.46
CA MET A 26 -11.12 -34.24 -25.97
C MET A 26 -10.05 -33.51 -25.20
N PHE A 27 -9.92 -33.85 -23.89
CA PHE A 27 -8.98 -33.27 -22.92
C PHE A 27 -8.15 -34.39 -22.31
N ASP A 28 -6.86 -34.10 -22.11
CA ASP A 28 -5.93 -34.90 -21.31
C ASP A 28 -5.67 -34.14 -19.98
N ILE A 29 -6.60 -34.35 -19.04
CA ILE A 29 -6.61 -33.63 -17.76
C ILE A 29 -5.73 -34.35 -16.79
N GLN A 30 -4.70 -33.65 -16.28
CA GLN A 30 -3.85 -34.12 -15.18
C GLN A 30 -4.08 -33.22 -13.97
N ARG A 31 -4.09 -33.84 -12.79
CA ARG A 31 -4.43 -33.16 -11.54
C ARG A 31 -3.61 -33.68 -10.38
N GLU A 32 -3.15 -32.75 -9.53
CA GLU A 32 -2.56 -33.00 -8.21
C GLU A 32 -3.37 -32.28 -7.15
N GLU A 33 -3.53 -32.94 -6.00
CA GLU A 33 -4.25 -32.42 -4.85
C GLU A 33 -3.46 -32.67 -3.57
N LEU A 34 -3.44 -31.69 -2.68
CA LEU A 34 -2.86 -31.83 -1.36
C LEU A 34 -3.60 -30.96 -0.33
N MET A 35 -3.52 -31.34 0.93
CA MET A 35 -3.87 -30.44 2.03
C MET A 35 -2.66 -29.55 2.31
N TRP A 36 -2.86 -28.23 2.24
CA TRP A 36 -1.83 -27.24 2.52
C TRP A 36 -2.30 -26.32 3.64
N GLY A 37 -1.73 -26.51 4.84
CA GLY A 37 -2.37 -26.04 6.05
C GLY A 37 -3.68 -26.78 6.29
N ASP A 38 -4.75 -26.05 6.52
CA ASP A 38 -6.10 -26.54 6.77
C ASP A 38 -7.00 -26.58 5.51
N ARG A 39 -6.49 -26.18 4.35
CA ARG A 39 -7.25 -26.04 3.10
C ARG A 39 -6.65 -26.88 1.98
N LYS A 40 -7.53 -27.26 1.05
CA LYS A 40 -7.15 -28.07 -0.10
C LYS A 40 -6.59 -27.18 -1.22
N LEU A 41 -5.38 -27.50 -1.67
CA LEU A 41 -4.78 -26.99 -2.91
C LEU A 41 -4.97 -28.01 -4.03
N VAL A 42 -5.41 -27.53 -5.20
CA VAL A 42 -5.59 -28.32 -6.41
C VAL A 42 -4.83 -27.65 -7.55
N LEU A 43 -4.01 -28.42 -8.26
CA LEU A 43 -3.33 -28.02 -9.49
C LEU A 43 -3.84 -28.86 -10.65
N GLU A 44 -4.43 -28.24 -11.67
CA GLU A 44 -5.01 -28.92 -12.84
C GLU A 44 -4.45 -28.35 -14.15
N THR A 45 -4.13 -29.23 -15.09
CA THR A 45 -3.68 -28.86 -16.43
C THR A 45 -4.38 -29.70 -17.52
N GLY A 46 -4.20 -29.34 -18.80
CA GLY A 46 -4.70 -30.11 -19.97
C GLY A 46 -6.11 -29.77 -20.43
N LYS A 47 -6.87 -28.94 -19.68
CA LYS A 47 -8.27 -28.59 -20.01
C LYS A 47 -8.39 -27.19 -20.62
N VAL A 48 -7.78 -26.20 -19.99
CA VAL A 48 -7.92 -24.77 -20.33
C VAL A 48 -6.63 -24.27 -20.97
N ALA A 49 -6.71 -23.25 -21.84
CA ALA A 49 -5.57 -22.55 -22.46
C ALA A 49 -4.55 -23.49 -23.15
N ARG A 50 -4.98 -24.53 -23.84
CA ARG A 50 -4.15 -25.59 -24.46
C ARG A 50 -3.18 -25.11 -25.56
N GLN A 51 -3.28 -23.87 -26.02
CA GLN A 51 -2.34 -23.28 -26.98
C GLN A 51 -1.11 -22.66 -26.30
N ALA A 52 -1.17 -22.39 -25.01
CA ALA A 52 -0.03 -21.91 -24.25
C ALA A 52 1.05 -23.01 -24.12
N ASP A 53 2.29 -22.63 -23.93
CA ASP A 53 3.39 -23.59 -23.66
C ASP A 53 3.14 -24.30 -22.34
N GLY A 54 2.77 -23.58 -21.29
CA GLY A 54 2.28 -24.11 -20.01
C GLY A 54 0.98 -23.45 -19.60
N ALA A 55 0.05 -24.21 -19.02
CA ALA A 55 -1.19 -23.67 -18.49
C ALA A 55 -1.63 -24.49 -17.26
N VAL A 56 -1.86 -23.83 -16.13
CA VAL A 56 -2.29 -24.44 -14.88
C VAL A 56 -3.43 -23.65 -14.28
N MET A 57 -4.51 -24.35 -13.94
CA MET A 57 -5.57 -23.87 -13.06
C MET A 57 -5.20 -24.29 -11.63
N ALA A 58 -4.99 -23.34 -10.75
CA ALA A 58 -4.75 -23.60 -9.33
C ALA A 58 -5.96 -23.14 -8.51
N THR A 59 -6.36 -23.94 -7.54
CA THR A 59 -7.51 -23.67 -6.65
C THR A 59 -7.10 -23.90 -5.21
N TYR A 60 -7.38 -22.94 -4.32
CA TYR A 60 -7.14 -23.03 -2.88
C TYR A 60 -8.37 -22.51 -2.14
N GLY A 61 -9.04 -23.35 -1.36
CA GLY A 61 -10.40 -23.06 -0.94
C GLY A 61 -11.35 -22.97 -2.15
N GLU A 62 -12.08 -21.86 -2.29
CA GLU A 62 -12.90 -21.54 -3.47
C GLU A 62 -12.25 -20.45 -4.36
N THR A 63 -11.05 -19.97 -4.00
CA THR A 63 -10.25 -19.07 -4.83
C THR A 63 -9.51 -19.85 -5.92
N SER A 64 -9.62 -19.42 -7.19
CA SER A 64 -8.95 -20.08 -8.32
C SER A 64 -8.30 -19.07 -9.26
N VAL A 65 -7.10 -19.42 -9.74
CA VAL A 65 -6.35 -18.65 -10.71
C VAL A 65 -5.96 -19.51 -11.91
N LEU A 66 -5.88 -18.90 -13.09
CA LEU A 66 -5.33 -19.51 -14.29
C LEU A 66 -3.97 -18.87 -14.59
N ALA A 67 -2.90 -19.63 -14.53
CA ALA A 67 -1.58 -19.22 -15.00
C ALA A 67 -1.29 -19.80 -16.37
N THR A 68 -0.78 -18.97 -17.28
CA THR A 68 -0.34 -19.37 -18.63
C THR A 68 1.08 -18.85 -18.90
N VAL A 69 1.85 -19.65 -19.59
CA VAL A 69 3.20 -19.33 -20.05
C VAL A 69 3.30 -19.51 -21.55
N VAL A 70 3.83 -18.50 -22.22
CA VAL A 70 4.19 -18.57 -23.64
C VAL A 70 5.57 -17.96 -23.81
N SER A 71 6.44 -18.66 -24.51
CA SER A 71 7.76 -18.17 -24.86
C SER A 71 7.99 -18.23 -26.38
N ALA A 72 8.54 -17.16 -26.94
CA ALA A 72 8.89 -17.08 -28.35
C ALA A 72 9.82 -18.25 -28.73
N LYS A 73 9.76 -18.70 -30.00
CA LYS A 73 10.60 -19.81 -30.47
C LYS A 73 12.06 -19.40 -30.63
N GLU A 74 12.29 -18.13 -30.97
CA GLU A 74 13.62 -17.57 -31.22
C GLU A 74 13.78 -16.23 -30.49
N PRO A 75 14.98 -15.88 -30.05
CA PRO A 75 15.28 -14.58 -29.46
C PRO A 75 15.22 -13.47 -30.52
N LYS A 76 14.82 -12.27 -30.11
CA LYS A 76 14.94 -11.07 -30.97
C LYS A 76 16.41 -10.67 -31.09
N ALA A 77 16.83 -10.21 -32.27
CA ALA A 77 18.19 -9.73 -32.51
C ALA A 77 18.55 -8.53 -31.60
N GLY A 78 19.77 -8.51 -31.07
CA GLY A 78 20.28 -7.39 -30.27
C GLY A 78 19.83 -7.36 -28.81
N ILE A 79 19.17 -8.40 -28.32
CA ILE A 79 18.80 -8.53 -26.89
C ILE A 79 19.91 -9.27 -26.14
N ASP A 80 20.40 -8.68 -25.05
CA ASP A 80 21.44 -9.22 -24.16
C ASP A 80 20.92 -9.61 -22.77
N PHE A 81 19.62 -9.50 -22.53
CA PHE A 81 18.94 -9.82 -21.26
C PHE A 81 17.76 -10.78 -21.48
N LEU A 82 17.22 -11.33 -20.40
CA LEU A 82 15.98 -12.12 -20.39
C LEU A 82 14.75 -11.20 -20.51
N PRO A 83 14.02 -11.18 -21.65
CA PRO A 83 12.81 -10.40 -21.81
C PRO A 83 11.62 -11.15 -21.19
N LEU A 84 11.55 -11.19 -19.85
CA LEU A 84 10.46 -11.79 -19.10
C LEU A 84 9.41 -10.73 -18.75
N THR A 85 8.16 -11.00 -19.11
CA THR A 85 7.02 -10.16 -18.75
C THR A 85 6.01 -10.96 -17.94
N VAL A 86 5.75 -10.55 -16.71
CA VAL A 86 4.73 -11.14 -15.84
C VAL A 86 3.56 -10.18 -15.71
N ASN A 87 2.33 -10.68 -15.91
CA ASN A 87 1.10 -9.94 -15.71
C ASN A 87 0.16 -10.74 -14.82
N TYR A 88 -0.16 -10.18 -13.67
CA TYR A 88 -1.23 -10.63 -12.80
C TYR A 88 -2.45 -9.74 -13.02
N GLN A 89 -3.63 -10.33 -13.09
CA GLN A 89 -4.88 -9.65 -13.42
C GLN A 89 -6.00 -10.10 -12.49
N GLU A 90 -6.67 -9.16 -11.86
CA GLU A 90 -7.89 -9.37 -11.11
C GLU A 90 -9.11 -9.04 -11.98
N ARG A 91 -10.10 -9.93 -11.98
CA ARG A 91 -11.34 -9.73 -12.72
C ARG A 91 -12.48 -9.52 -11.72
N ALA A 92 -13.22 -8.43 -11.88
CA ALA A 92 -14.33 -8.10 -10.97
C ALA A 92 -15.36 -9.23 -10.86
N TYR A 93 -15.57 -10.01 -11.94
CA TYR A 93 -16.46 -11.17 -11.93
C TYR A 93 -15.97 -12.29 -10.99
N ALA A 94 -14.69 -12.34 -10.65
CA ALA A 94 -14.15 -13.33 -9.71
C ALA A 94 -14.79 -13.21 -8.32
N ALA A 95 -15.17 -11.99 -7.93
CA ALA A 95 -15.92 -11.69 -6.70
C ALA A 95 -17.42 -11.40 -6.97
N GLY A 96 -17.96 -11.81 -8.11
CA GLY A 96 -19.35 -11.59 -8.47
C GLY A 96 -19.72 -10.12 -8.72
N ARG A 97 -18.75 -9.28 -9.07
CA ARG A 97 -18.92 -7.82 -9.22
C ARG A 97 -18.82 -7.36 -10.67
N ILE A 98 -19.45 -6.21 -10.95
CA ILE A 98 -19.25 -5.47 -12.19
C ILE A 98 -18.30 -4.32 -11.89
N PRO A 99 -17.25 -4.07 -12.72
CA PRO A 99 -16.31 -2.99 -12.49
C PRO A 99 -16.98 -1.63 -12.31
N GLY A 100 -16.41 -0.81 -11.44
CA GLY A 100 -16.80 0.58 -11.26
C GLY A 100 -16.54 1.43 -12.51
N GLY A 101 -16.68 2.74 -12.37
CA GLY A 101 -16.42 3.70 -13.43
C GLY A 101 -17.45 3.69 -14.58
N TYR A 102 -17.22 4.52 -15.59
CA TYR A 102 -18.15 4.73 -16.70
C TYR A 102 -18.18 3.55 -17.69
N PHE A 103 -17.02 3.00 -18.03
CA PHE A 103 -16.90 1.94 -19.06
C PHE A 103 -17.31 0.56 -18.58
N LYS A 104 -17.50 0.34 -17.27
CA LYS A 104 -17.83 -0.97 -16.69
C LYS A 104 -16.90 -2.09 -17.15
N ARG A 105 -15.62 -1.78 -17.28
CA ARG A 105 -14.57 -2.68 -17.75
C ARG A 105 -13.27 -2.36 -17.02
N GLU A 106 -12.50 -3.38 -16.67
CA GLU A 106 -11.14 -3.24 -16.15
C GLU A 106 -10.27 -2.50 -17.17
N GLY A 107 -9.48 -1.55 -16.68
CA GLY A 107 -8.62 -0.68 -17.48
C GLY A 107 -7.14 -0.97 -17.31
N ARG A 108 -6.41 0.03 -16.79
CA ARG A 108 -4.98 -0.11 -16.46
C ARG A 108 -4.83 -1.00 -15.23
N PRO A 109 -3.71 -1.75 -15.12
CA PRO A 109 -3.42 -2.51 -13.92
C PRO A 109 -3.47 -1.63 -12.67
N SER A 110 -4.09 -2.14 -11.61
CA SER A 110 -4.09 -1.52 -10.29
C SER A 110 -2.68 -1.56 -9.67
N GLU A 111 -2.49 -0.83 -8.56
CA GLU A 111 -1.27 -0.94 -7.77
C GLU A 111 -1.07 -2.37 -7.27
N LYS A 112 -2.10 -3.03 -6.72
CA LYS A 112 -2.08 -4.43 -6.27
C LYS A 112 -1.66 -5.37 -7.41
N GLU A 113 -2.29 -5.27 -8.60
CA GLU A 113 -1.93 -6.10 -9.75
C GLU A 113 -0.47 -5.90 -10.19
N THR A 114 0.03 -4.67 -10.13
CA THR A 114 1.44 -4.36 -10.43
C THR A 114 2.39 -4.97 -9.40
N LEU A 115 2.06 -4.88 -8.12
CA LEU A 115 2.87 -5.42 -7.02
C LEU A 115 2.89 -6.96 -7.03
N VAL A 116 1.75 -7.62 -7.23
CA VAL A 116 1.68 -9.08 -7.33
C VAL A 116 2.41 -9.57 -8.59
N SER A 117 2.35 -8.85 -9.72
CA SER A 117 3.17 -9.16 -10.90
C SER A 117 4.66 -9.16 -10.55
N ARG A 118 5.12 -8.26 -9.68
CA ARG A 118 6.50 -8.20 -9.20
C ARG A 118 6.81 -9.32 -8.20
N LEU A 119 5.88 -9.67 -7.31
CA LEU A 119 6.03 -10.81 -6.40
C LEU A 119 6.26 -12.11 -7.16
N ILE A 120 5.60 -12.30 -8.31
CA ILE A 120 5.79 -13.48 -9.17
C ILE A 120 7.12 -13.39 -9.94
N ASP A 121 7.43 -12.24 -10.56
CA ASP A 121 8.62 -12.06 -11.42
C ASP A 121 9.94 -12.30 -10.66
N ARG A 122 10.05 -11.74 -9.45
CA ARG A 122 11.31 -11.71 -8.69
C ARG A 122 11.88 -13.09 -8.39
N PRO A 123 11.14 -14.06 -7.82
CA PRO A 123 11.69 -15.38 -7.51
C PRO A 123 11.84 -16.31 -8.73
N ILE A 124 11.10 -16.08 -9.82
CA ILE A 124 11.22 -16.94 -11.00
C ILE A 124 12.33 -16.50 -11.96
N ARG A 125 12.65 -15.21 -12.01
CA ARG A 125 13.63 -14.63 -12.94
C ARG A 125 15.03 -15.25 -12.82
N PRO A 126 15.62 -15.39 -11.62
CA PRO A 126 16.97 -15.96 -11.46
C PRO A 126 17.05 -17.46 -11.80
N LEU A 127 15.90 -18.14 -11.95
CA LEU A 127 15.84 -19.58 -12.25
C LEU A 127 15.78 -19.91 -13.75
N PHE A 128 15.77 -18.90 -14.63
CA PHE A 128 15.97 -19.16 -16.05
C PHE A 128 17.44 -19.44 -16.32
N ILE A 129 17.70 -20.43 -17.18
CA ILE A 129 19.09 -20.78 -17.55
C ILE A 129 19.77 -19.56 -18.19
N GLU A 130 20.99 -19.30 -17.76
CA GLU A 130 21.78 -18.19 -18.28
C GLU A 130 21.89 -18.22 -19.81
N GLY A 131 21.73 -17.05 -20.43
CA GLY A 131 21.73 -16.92 -21.89
C GLY A 131 20.36 -17.18 -22.54
N TRP A 132 19.32 -17.57 -21.78
CA TRP A 132 17.96 -17.62 -22.33
C TRP A 132 17.44 -16.21 -22.63
N ARG A 133 17.18 -15.90 -23.92
CA ARG A 133 16.82 -14.54 -24.39
C ARG A 133 15.52 -14.51 -25.19
N ASN A 134 14.76 -15.61 -25.18
CA ASN A 134 13.48 -15.68 -25.84
C ASN A 134 12.43 -14.90 -25.04
N ASP A 135 11.68 -14.04 -25.75
CA ASP A 135 10.60 -13.26 -25.14
C ASP A 135 9.60 -14.20 -24.45
N THR A 136 9.50 -14.11 -23.14
CA THR A 136 8.70 -15.02 -22.32
C THR A 136 7.65 -14.24 -21.55
N GLN A 137 6.40 -14.65 -21.68
CA GLN A 137 5.27 -14.02 -21.02
C GLN A 137 4.56 -15.00 -20.09
N VAL A 138 4.39 -14.57 -18.84
CA VAL A 138 3.56 -15.25 -17.83
C VAL A 138 2.34 -14.39 -17.57
N VAL A 139 1.14 -14.95 -17.73
CA VAL A 139 -0.11 -14.27 -17.42
C VAL A 139 -0.87 -15.09 -16.39
N VAL A 140 -1.20 -14.48 -15.27
CA VAL A 140 -2.03 -15.07 -14.21
C VAL A 140 -3.30 -14.26 -14.05
N THR A 141 -4.45 -14.94 -14.15
CA THR A 141 -5.78 -14.31 -14.05
C THR A 141 -6.56 -14.93 -12.91
N VAL A 142 -7.06 -14.11 -12.00
CA VAL A 142 -7.98 -14.53 -10.93
C VAL A 142 -9.35 -14.78 -11.56
N LEU A 143 -9.85 -16.01 -11.44
CA LEU A 143 -11.10 -16.43 -12.05
C LEU A 143 -12.26 -16.54 -11.05
N THR A 144 -11.96 -16.87 -9.79
CA THR A 144 -12.90 -16.84 -8.67
C THR A 144 -12.16 -16.50 -7.39
N HIS A 145 -12.82 -15.80 -6.47
CA HIS A 145 -12.27 -15.36 -5.21
C HIS A 145 -13.34 -15.48 -4.11
N ASP A 146 -13.04 -16.25 -3.08
CA ASP A 146 -13.93 -16.52 -1.94
C ASP A 146 -13.96 -15.38 -0.91
N LEU A 147 -13.17 -14.30 -1.12
CA LEU A 147 -13.00 -13.14 -0.23
C LEU A 147 -12.29 -13.49 1.10
N GLU A 148 -11.81 -14.70 1.24
CA GLU A 148 -11.10 -15.19 2.42
C GLU A 148 -9.63 -15.51 2.13
N ASN A 149 -9.36 -16.15 0.97
CA ASN A 149 -8.03 -16.57 0.55
C ASN A 149 -7.43 -15.59 -0.46
N ASP A 150 -6.41 -14.82 -0.07
CA ASP A 150 -5.71 -13.91 -0.99
C ASP A 150 -5.14 -14.70 -2.17
N PRO A 151 -5.46 -14.32 -3.42
CA PRO A 151 -5.05 -15.05 -4.60
C PRO A 151 -3.57 -14.89 -4.98
N ASP A 152 -2.81 -14.00 -4.35
CA ASP A 152 -1.43 -13.67 -4.73
C ASP A 152 -0.45 -14.85 -4.57
N ILE A 153 -0.51 -15.56 -3.42
CA ILE A 153 0.32 -16.74 -3.18
C ILE A 153 -0.07 -17.88 -4.13
N LEU A 154 -1.36 -18.07 -4.35
CA LEU A 154 -1.86 -19.04 -5.30
C LEU A 154 -1.40 -18.72 -6.73
N ALA A 155 -1.33 -17.44 -7.09
CA ALA A 155 -0.82 -16.96 -8.37
C ALA A 155 0.67 -17.28 -8.56
N MET A 156 1.49 -17.14 -7.50
CA MET A 156 2.91 -17.51 -7.52
C MET A 156 3.09 -19.02 -7.75
N VAL A 157 2.34 -19.85 -7.03
CA VAL A 157 2.34 -21.31 -7.16
C VAL A 157 1.89 -21.74 -8.56
N ALA A 158 0.82 -21.14 -9.08
CA ALA A 158 0.29 -21.45 -10.41
C ALA A 158 1.28 -21.07 -11.53
N ALA A 159 1.93 -19.90 -11.40
CA ALA A 159 2.94 -19.44 -12.35
C ALA A 159 4.16 -20.39 -12.35
N SER A 160 4.63 -20.81 -11.18
CA SER A 160 5.69 -21.78 -11.02
C SER A 160 5.35 -23.12 -11.69
N ALA A 161 4.15 -23.66 -11.42
CA ALA A 161 3.69 -24.89 -12.03
C ALA A 161 3.58 -24.76 -13.58
N ALA A 162 3.02 -23.66 -14.09
CA ALA A 162 2.89 -23.44 -15.51
C ALA A 162 4.25 -23.32 -16.22
N LEU A 163 5.25 -22.68 -15.61
CA LEU A 163 6.62 -22.61 -16.10
C LEU A 163 7.26 -24.00 -16.14
N THR A 164 7.14 -24.78 -15.06
CA THR A 164 7.71 -26.14 -14.96
C THR A 164 7.12 -27.08 -16.02
N LEU A 165 5.83 -26.90 -16.38
CA LEU A 165 5.17 -27.69 -17.42
C LEU A 165 5.47 -27.24 -18.84
N SER A 166 6.00 -26.03 -19.04
CA SER A 166 6.07 -25.36 -20.36
C SER A 166 7.14 -25.91 -21.30
N GLY A 167 8.17 -26.59 -20.77
CA GLY A 167 9.37 -26.97 -21.49
C GLY A 167 10.36 -25.82 -21.71
N VAL A 168 10.11 -24.63 -21.20
CA VAL A 168 11.07 -23.51 -21.19
C VAL A 168 12.22 -23.86 -20.24
N PRO A 169 13.48 -23.46 -20.52
CA PRO A 169 14.63 -23.74 -19.65
C PRO A 169 14.51 -23.00 -18.31
N PHE A 170 13.84 -23.60 -17.35
CA PHE A 170 13.53 -23.09 -16.03
C PHE A 170 13.95 -24.07 -14.95
N MET A 171 14.80 -23.61 -14.02
CA MET A 171 15.41 -24.42 -12.95
C MET A 171 14.56 -24.47 -11.68
N GLY A 172 13.26 -24.19 -11.80
CA GLY A 172 12.29 -24.39 -10.72
C GLY A 172 11.86 -25.85 -10.58
N PRO A 173 10.77 -26.12 -9.81
CA PRO A 173 9.77 -25.15 -9.36
C PRO A 173 10.17 -24.34 -8.14
N ILE A 174 9.40 -23.26 -7.91
CA ILE A 174 9.37 -22.56 -6.64
C ILE A 174 8.06 -22.87 -5.89
N GLY A 175 8.15 -22.85 -4.54
CA GLY A 175 7.01 -22.67 -3.66
C GLY A 175 6.93 -21.24 -3.16
N ALA A 176 5.78 -20.86 -2.62
CA ALA A 176 5.59 -19.58 -1.95
C ALA A 176 4.59 -19.77 -0.80
N ALA A 177 4.68 -18.92 0.23
CA ALA A 177 3.75 -18.90 1.35
C ALA A 177 3.61 -17.48 1.90
N ARG A 178 2.42 -17.17 2.45
CA ARG A 178 2.23 -16.01 3.32
C ARG A 178 2.32 -16.45 4.77
N VAL A 179 3.02 -15.69 5.59
CA VAL A 179 3.20 -15.98 7.02
C VAL A 179 2.69 -14.80 7.83
N GLY A 180 1.72 -15.06 8.69
CA GLY A 180 1.28 -14.15 9.75
C GLY A 180 1.98 -14.46 11.07
N TYR A 181 1.92 -13.50 12.03
CA TYR A 181 2.44 -13.69 13.37
C TYR A 181 1.54 -12.99 14.39
N ALA A 182 0.95 -13.76 15.28
CA ALA A 182 0.09 -13.27 16.35
C ALA A 182 0.28 -14.11 17.62
N ASN A 183 0.26 -13.49 18.80
CA ASN A 183 0.36 -14.16 20.10
C ASN A 183 1.57 -15.12 20.22
N GLY A 184 2.69 -14.77 19.61
CA GLY A 184 3.91 -15.60 19.65
C GLY A 184 3.90 -16.82 18.72
N GLN A 185 2.94 -16.90 17.78
CA GLN A 185 2.80 -18.05 16.88
C GLN A 185 2.74 -17.60 15.41
N TYR A 186 3.39 -18.36 14.53
CA TYR A 186 3.29 -18.19 13.09
C TYR A 186 2.03 -18.89 12.55
N SER A 187 1.41 -18.27 11.56
CA SER A 187 0.29 -18.85 10.80
C SER A 187 0.63 -18.95 9.32
N LEU A 188 0.26 -20.08 8.70
CA LEU A 188 0.45 -20.34 7.28
C LEU A 188 -0.76 -19.85 6.49
N ASN A 189 -0.54 -18.98 5.48
CA ASN A 189 -1.57 -18.45 4.61
C ASN A 189 -2.82 -17.98 5.40
N PRO A 190 -2.66 -17.05 6.35
CA PRO A 190 -3.78 -16.55 7.13
C PRO A 190 -4.88 -16.00 6.20
N LEU A 191 -6.12 -16.06 6.66
CA LEU A 191 -7.25 -15.45 5.96
C LEU A 191 -7.06 -13.92 5.90
N VAL A 192 -7.66 -13.26 4.91
CA VAL A 192 -7.60 -11.80 4.76
C VAL A 192 -8.01 -11.09 6.05
N ALA A 193 -9.07 -11.54 6.71
CA ALA A 193 -9.54 -10.99 7.98
C ALA A 193 -8.54 -11.18 9.15
N ASP A 194 -7.76 -12.26 9.16
CA ASP A 194 -6.79 -12.56 10.22
C ASP A 194 -5.54 -11.67 10.11
N LEU A 195 -5.22 -11.15 8.92
CA LEU A 195 -4.08 -10.27 8.70
C LEU A 195 -4.20 -8.94 9.42
N GLU A 196 -5.39 -8.41 9.64
CA GLU A 196 -5.61 -7.16 10.39
C GLU A 196 -5.09 -7.27 11.84
N ALA A 197 -5.32 -8.42 12.47
CA ALA A 197 -4.86 -8.71 13.82
C ALA A 197 -3.39 -9.16 13.90
N SER A 198 -2.80 -9.52 12.77
CA SER A 198 -1.41 -9.96 12.69
C SER A 198 -0.42 -8.82 12.92
N SER A 199 0.70 -9.14 13.57
CA SER A 199 1.86 -8.24 13.68
C SER A 199 2.83 -8.37 12.51
N LEU A 200 2.59 -9.33 11.63
CA LEU A 200 3.41 -9.64 10.46
C LEU A 200 2.52 -10.00 9.27
N ASP A 201 2.81 -9.40 8.14
CA ASP A 201 2.41 -9.88 6.82
C ASP A 201 3.70 -10.12 6.02
N LEU A 202 4.08 -11.39 5.85
CA LEU A 202 5.32 -11.78 5.18
C LEU A 202 5.03 -12.77 4.06
N VAL A 203 5.50 -12.46 2.86
CA VAL A 203 5.52 -13.37 1.72
C VAL A 203 6.94 -13.88 1.52
N VAL A 204 7.09 -15.20 1.45
CA VAL A 204 8.35 -15.88 1.16
C VAL A 204 8.18 -16.82 -0.02
N ALA A 205 9.16 -16.84 -0.91
CA ALA A 205 9.23 -17.78 -2.03
C ALA A 205 10.65 -18.31 -2.21
N GLY A 206 10.74 -19.56 -2.71
CA GLY A 206 12.04 -20.21 -2.90
C GLY A 206 11.91 -21.56 -3.57
N THR A 207 13.07 -22.18 -3.78
CA THR A 207 13.20 -23.55 -4.26
C THR A 207 13.13 -24.55 -3.08
N GLN A 208 13.34 -25.82 -3.38
CA GLN A 208 13.43 -26.85 -2.35
C GLN A 208 14.55 -26.54 -1.36
N ASP A 209 15.68 -26.05 -1.84
CA ASP A 209 16.92 -25.95 -1.07
C ASP A 209 17.12 -24.56 -0.45
N ALA A 210 16.48 -23.50 -0.98
CA ALA A 210 16.80 -22.15 -0.59
C ALA A 210 15.68 -21.12 -0.79
N VAL A 211 15.73 -20.06 0.01
CA VAL A 211 14.89 -18.86 -0.12
C VAL A 211 15.42 -17.97 -1.25
N LEU A 212 14.53 -17.47 -2.10
CA LEU A 212 14.84 -16.57 -3.22
C LEU A 212 14.28 -15.16 -3.05
N MET A 213 13.15 -15.04 -2.40
CA MET A 213 12.45 -13.76 -2.26
C MET A 213 11.72 -13.70 -0.93
N VAL A 214 11.81 -12.55 -0.27
CA VAL A 214 11.00 -12.18 0.89
C VAL A 214 10.47 -10.78 0.71
N GLU A 215 9.25 -10.53 1.16
CA GLU A 215 8.66 -9.20 1.24
C GLU A 215 7.74 -9.13 2.46
N SER A 216 7.87 -8.11 3.31
CA SER A 216 7.07 -8.03 4.53
C SER A 216 6.71 -6.61 4.95
N GLU A 217 5.61 -6.54 5.71
CA GLU A 217 5.26 -5.47 6.64
C GLU A 217 5.20 -6.06 8.05
N ALA A 218 5.79 -5.36 9.03
CA ALA A 218 5.87 -5.85 10.41
C ALA A 218 5.66 -4.70 11.42
N LYS A 219 5.06 -5.02 12.56
CA LYS A 219 4.82 -4.06 13.66
C LYS A 219 5.98 -4.10 14.65
N GLU A 220 7.17 -3.63 14.24
CA GLU A 220 8.39 -3.53 15.06
C GLU A 220 8.82 -4.90 15.66
N LEU A 221 8.86 -5.94 14.82
CA LEU A 221 9.28 -7.29 15.23
C LEU A 221 10.81 -7.43 15.22
N SER A 222 11.32 -8.35 16.07
CA SER A 222 12.76 -8.64 16.14
C SER A 222 13.28 -9.39 14.91
N GLU A 223 14.59 -9.33 14.69
CA GLU A 223 15.28 -10.05 13.63
C GLU A 223 15.07 -11.56 13.72
N GLU A 224 15.02 -12.14 14.94
CA GLU A 224 14.79 -13.56 15.16
C GLU A 224 13.36 -13.97 14.74
N VAL A 225 12.36 -13.14 15.04
CA VAL A 225 10.96 -13.41 14.64
C VAL A 225 10.83 -13.36 13.13
N LEU A 226 11.47 -12.38 12.45
CA LEU A 226 11.45 -12.30 10.99
C LEU A 226 12.15 -13.50 10.35
N LEU A 227 13.35 -13.87 10.85
CA LEU A 227 14.09 -15.05 10.36
C LEU A 227 13.27 -16.32 10.56
N GLY A 228 12.68 -16.50 11.75
CA GLY A 228 11.82 -17.64 12.06
C GLY A 228 10.59 -17.69 11.14
N ALA A 229 9.98 -16.56 10.78
CA ALA A 229 8.87 -16.50 9.83
C ALA A 229 9.26 -16.94 8.42
N VAL A 230 10.44 -16.49 7.95
CA VAL A 230 10.99 -16.89 6.64
C VAL A 230 11.20 -18.41 6.60
N MET A 231 11.85 -18.96 7.63
CA MET A 231 12.12 -20.40 7.71
C MET A 231 10.83 -21.22 7.88
N PHE A 232 9.86 -20.70 8.64
CA PHE A 232 8.53 -21.31 8.75
C PHE A 232 7.85 -21.39 7.38
N GLY A 233 7.79 -20.32 6.63
CA GLY A 233 7.17 -20.31 5.31
C GLY A 233 7.91 -21.24 4.33
N HIS A 234 9.26 -21.19 4.28
CA HIS A 234 10.09 -22.07 3.45
C HIS A 234 9.80 -23.56 3.72
N LYS A 235 9.71 -23.94 4.98
CA LYS A 235 9.37 -25.32 5.37
C LYS A 235 7.97 -25.72 4.90
N HIS A 236 6.98 -24.84 5.04
CA HIS A 236 5.57 -25.16 4.82
C HIS A 236 5.15 -25.12 3.35
N PHE A 237 5.92 -24.53 2.45
CA PHE A 237 5.63 -24.65 1.03
C PHE A 237 6.31 -25.84 0.33
N GLN A 238 7.17 -26.61 0.99
CA GLN A 238 7.83 -27.78 0.40
C GLN A 238 6.85 -28.79 -0.22
N PRO A 239 5.72 -29.15 0.42
CA PRO A 239 4.75 -30.06 -0.17
C PRO A 239 4.13 -29.54 -1.48
N VAL A 240 4.09 -28.20 -1.67
CA VAL A 240 3.62 -27.57 -2.90
C VAL A 240 4.60 -27.82 -4.04
N ILE A 241 5.91 -27.65 -3.78
CA ILE A 241 6.97 -27.97 -4.74
C ILE A 241 6.87 -29.43 -5.19
N GLU A 242 6.74 -30.35 -4.25
CA GLU A 242 6.57 -31.79 -4.55
C GLU A 242 5.33 -32.06 -5.41
N ALA A 243 4.21 -31.37 -5.15
CA ALA A 243 3.00 -31.51 -5.94
C ALA A 243 3.19 -30.99 -7.40
N ILE A 244 3.92 -29.86 -7.56
CA ILE A 244 4.27 -29.36 -8.89
C ILE A 244 5.16 -30.36 -9.65
N ILE A 245 6.14 -30.96 -8.98
CA ILE A 245 7.02 -31.99 -9.58
C ILE A 245 6.18 -33.19 -10.02
N ARG A 246 5.30 -33.73 -9.16
CA ARG A 246 4.41 -34.86 -9.54
C ARG A 246 3.48 -34.51 -10.69
N LEU A 247 3.01 -33.27 -10.79
CA LEU A 247 2.22 -32.82 -11.92
C LEU A 247 3.06 -32.75 -13.21
N ALA A 248 4.31 -32.28 -13.09
CA ALA A 248 5.23 -32.20 -14.21
C ALA A 248 5.63 -33.57 -14.75
N GLU A 249 5.84 -34.58 -13.90
CA GLU A 249 6.08 -35.96 -14.31
C GLU A 249 4.95 -36.52 -15.19
N LYS A 250 3.71 -36.04 -15.02
CA LYS A 250 2.54 -36.48 -15.78
C LYS A 250 2.29 -35.69 -17.06
N ALA A 251 2.62 -34.39 -17.05
CA ALA A 251 2.09 -33.45 -18.03
C ALA A 251 3.10 -32.43 -18.58
N ALA A 252 4.37 -32.45 -18.14
CA ALA A 252 5.35 -31.52 -18.68
C ALA A 252 5.59 -31.77 -20.17
N LYS A 253 5.77 -30.70 -20.91
CA LYS A 253 6.23 -30.76 -22.31
C LYS A 253 7.70 -31.09 -22.36
N GLU A 254 8.13 -31.68 -23.49
CA GLU A 254 9.54 -31.91 -23.75
C GLU A 254 10.34 -30.61 -23.59
N PRO A 255 11.47 -30.63 -22.86
CA PRO A 255 12.31 -29.47 -22.71
C PRO A 255 12.75 -28.92 -24.07
N ARG A 256 12.73 -27.59 -24.21
CA ARG A 256 13.27 -26.94 -25.40
C ARG A 256 14.76 -27.17 -25.46
N ASN A 257 15.25 -27.52 -26.65
CA ASN A 257 16.66 -27.71 -26.87
C ASN A 257 17.40 -26.37 -26.76
N PHE A 258 18.11 -26.18 -25.67
CA PHE A 258 18.87 -24.98 -25.37
C PHE A 258 20.16 -25.37 -24.66
N SER A 259 21.29 -24.87 -25.16
CA SER A 259 22.58 -24.99 -24.50
C SER A 259 23.05 -23.59 -24.09
N ALA A 260 23.49 -23.44 -22.86
CA ALA A 260 24.14 -22.20 -22.43
C ALA A 260 25.34 -21.91 -23.34
N PRO A 261 25.58 -20.65 -23.71
CA PRO A 261 26.75 -20.32 -24.55
C PRO A 261 28.03 -20.71 -23.85
N GLU A 262 28.87 -21.47 -24.50
CA GLU A 262 30.26 -21.70 -24.06
C GLU A 262 31.08 -20.45 -24.35
N ASN A 263 31.48 -19.73 -23.31
CA ASN A 263 32.24 -18.47 -23.40
C ASN A 263 33.64 -18.55 -22.83
N GLY A 264 34.06 -19.71 -22.35
CA GLY A 264 35.35 -19.88 -21.64
C GLY A 264 36.58 -19.35 -22.37
N ASP A 265 36.65 -19.57 -23.70
CA ASP A 265 37.77 -19.07 -24.51
C ASP A 265 37.78 -17.53 -24.60
N VAL A 266 36.63 -16.93 -24.73
CA VAL A 266 36.46 -15.45 -24.78
C VAL A 266 36.77 -14.85 -23.42
N GLU A 267 36.26 -15.43 -22.34
CA GLU A 267 36.49 -14.98 -20.96
C GLU A 267 38.00 -15.04 -20.61
N ALA A 268 38.69 -16.14 -20.93
CA ALA A 268 40.09 -16.26 -20.71
C ALA A 268 40.92 -15.22 -21.50
N ALA A 269 40.58 -15.01 -22.78
CA ALA A 269 41.25 -14.01 -23.61
C ALA A 269 41.01 -12.56 -23.12
N VAL A 270 39.80 -12.24 -22.63
CA VAL A 270 39.48 -10.94 -22.05
C VAL A 270 40.24 -10.71 -20.75
N LEU A 271 40.26 -11.71 -19.85
CA LEU A 271 40.99 -11.64 -18.57
C LEU A 271 42.47 -11.42 -18.79
N GLU A 272 43.08 -12.15 -19.72
CA GLU A 272 44.50 -11.99 -20.08
C GLU A 272 44.84 -10.53 -20.45
N VAL A 273 43.95 -9.86 -21.19
CA VAL A 273 44.16 -8.47 -21.64
C VAL A 273 43.90 -7.45 -20.54
N CYS A 274 42.93 -7.67 -19.65
CA CYS A 274 42.38 -6.60 -18.79
C CYS A 274 42.56 -6.78 -17.28
N GLU A 275 42.91 -7.96 -16.76
CA GLU A 275 42.84 -8.21 -15.30
C GLU A 275 43.72 -7.22 -14.50
N SER A 276 44.98 -7.01 -14.91
CA SER A 276 45.89 -6.09 -14.23
C SER A 276 45.38 -4.64 -14.23
N ASP A 277 44.85 -4.19 -15.39
CA ASP A 277 44.40 -2.84 -15.58
C ASP A 277 43.06 -2.61 -14.84
N LEU A 278 42.17 -3.61 -14.82
CA LEU A 278 40.94 -3.55 -14.03
C LEU A 278 41.23 -3.48 -12.54
N ARG A 279 42.14 -4.29 -12.02
CA ARG A 279 42.60 -4.23 -10.62
C ARG A 279 43.16 -2.84 -10.26
N ALA A 280 43.85 -2.19 -11.20
CA ALA A 280 44.37 -0.84 -11.02
C ALA A 280 43.24 0.20 -11.08
N ALA A 281 42.30 0.07 -12.01
CA ALA A 281 41.13 0.98 -12.15
C ALA A 281 40.23 0.95 -10.90
N TYR A 282 39.98 -0.23 -10.32
CA TYR A 282 39.13 -0.38 -9.11
C TYR A 282 39.82 0.03 -7.81
N LYS A 283 41.10 0.41 -7.82
CA LYS A 283 41.74 1.10 -6.68
C LYS A 283 41.33 2.58 -6.57
N ASN A 284 40.76 3.14 -7.63
CA ASN A 284 40.25 4.52 -7.59
C ASN A 284 38.92 4.57 -6.89
N THR A 285 38.87 5.24 -5.74
CA THR A 285 37.68 5.36 -4.89
C THR A 285 36.67 6.41 -5.41
N VAL A 286 37.13 7.34 -6.26
CA VAL A 286 36.28 8.38 -6.88
C VAL A 286 35.51 7.79 -8.06
N LYS A 287 34.20 7.79 -8.00
CA LYS A 287 33.27 7.14 -8.98
C LYS A 287 33.60 7.53 -10.44
N GLN A 288 33.64 8.85 -10.73
CA GLN A 288 33.85 9.33 -12.11
C GLN A 288 35.22 8.92 -12.67
N GLU A 289 36.24 9.01 -11.86
CA GLU A 289 37.60 8.61 -12.26
C GLU A 289 37.71 7.10 -12.45
N ARG A 290 37.07 6.34 -11.57
CA ARG A 290 36.98 4.87 -11.68
C ARG A 290 36.28 4.47 -12.97
N TYR A 291 35.16 5.09 -13.31
CA TYR A 291 34.41 4.81 -14.54
C TYR A 291 35.23 5.16 -15.78
N ALA A 292 35.87 6.31 -15.81
CA ALA A 292 36.75 6.69 -16.91
C ALA A 292 37.93 5.69 -17.09
N ALA A 293 38.52 5.22 -15.99
CA ALA A 293 39.57 4.22 -16.03
C ALA A 293 39.07 2.86 -16.56
N VAL A 294 37.90 2.40 -16.09
CA VAL A 294 37.28 1.15 -16.55
C VAL A 294 36.87 1.24 -18.03
N ASP A 295 36.36 2.37 -18.49
CA ASP A 295 36.02 2.59 -19.90
C ASP A 295 37.29 2.57 -20.81
N ALA A 296 38.39 3.13 -20.32
CA ALA A 296 39.67 3.04 -21.03
C ALA A 296 40.17 1.59 -21.16
N VAL A 297 40.03 0.78 -20.09
CA VAL A 297 40.36 -0.65 -20.12
C VAL A 297 39.43 -1.40 -21.10
N LYS A 298 38.15 -1.10 -21.10
CA LYS A 298 37.17 -1.68 -22.04
C LYS A 298 37.53 -1.36 -23.49
N ALA A 299 37.88 -0.10 -23.77
CA ALA A 299 38.34 0.30 -25.11
C ALA A 299 39.60 -0.47 -25.55
N LYS A 300 40.57 -0.69 -24.64
CA LYS A 300 41.75 -1.49 -24.86
C LYS A 300 41.44 -2.95 -25.23
N VAL A 301 40.50 -3.58 -24.47
CA VAL A 301 40.03 -4.96 -24.74
C VAL A 301 39.33 -5.05 -26.09
N MET A 302 38.47 -4.10 -26.40
CA MET A 302 37.77 -4.05 -27.68
C MET A 302 38.74 -3.88 -28.85
N ALA A 303 39.75 -3.01 -28.73
CA ALA A 303 40.77 -2.82 -29.75
C ALA A 303 41.64 -4.08 -29.97
N ALA A 304 41.94 -4.83 -28.88
CA ALA A 304 42.74 -6.02 -28.95
C ALA A 304 42.02 -7.24 -29.54
N LEU A 305 40.73 -7.43 -29.20
CA LEU A 305 39.95 -8.62 -29.55
C LEU A 305 38.95 -8.44 -30.68
N CYS A 306 38.53 -7.18 -30.93
CA CYS A 306 37.59 -6.77 -31.96
C CYS A 306 38.04 -5.48 -32.65
N PRO A 307 39.22 -5.48 -33.33
CA PRO A 307 39.74 -4.29 -33.98
C PRO A 307 38.77 -3.78 -35.07
N ALA A 308 38.68 -2.45 -35.24
CA ALA A 308 37.84 -1.84 -36.27
C ALA A 308 38.33 -2.16 -37.70
N GLU A 309 39.65 -2.37 -37.86
CA GLU A 309 40.26 -2.80 -39.11
C GLU A 309 41.03 -4.13 -38.85
N GLY A 310 40.68 -5.17 -39.60
CA GLY A 310 41.26 -6.51 -39.47
C GLY A 310 40.23 -7.57 -39.09
N GLU A 311 40.66 -8.80 -38.87
CA GLU A 311 39.81 -9.93 -38.50
C GLU A 311 39.57 -9.91 -36.97
N ALA A 312 38.34 -9.79 -36.55
CA ALA A 312 37.97 -9.86 -35.14
C ALA A 312 38.17 -11.30 -34.63
N ARG A 313 38.88 -11.45 -33.50
CA ARG A 313 39.10 -12.76 -32.86
C ARG A 313 37.77 -13.35 -32.34
N PHE A 314 36.90 -12.50 -31.84
CA PHE A 314 35.58 -12.88 -31.30
C PHE A 314 34.51 -11.85 -31.69
N PRO A 315 33.21 -12.23 -31.68
CA PRO A 315 32.13 -11.27 -31.84
C PRO A 315 32.12 -10.20 -30.75
N ALA A 316 31.91 -8.93 -31.11
CA ALA A 316 31.97 -7.80 -30.18
C ALA A 316 31.02 -7.95 -28.97
N GLU A 317 29.82 -8.50 -29.16
CA GLU A 317 28.87 -8.71 -28.09
C GLU A 317 29.36 -9.76 -27.07
N LYS A 318 30.04 -10.81 -27.53
CA LYS A 318 30.65 -11.80 -26.63
C LYS A 318 31.81 -11.19 -25.82
N VAL A 319 32.64 -10.34 -26.43
CA VAL A 319 33.75 -9.65 -25.74
C VAL A 319 33.21 -8.68 -24.69
N LYS A 320 32.14 -7.93 -24.98
CA LYS A 320 31.48 -7.05 -24.01
C LYS A 320 30.91 -7.82 -22.81
N ALA A 321 30.25 -8.95 -23.07
CA ALA A 321 29.72 -9.80 -22.01
C ALA A 321 30.84 -10.37 -21.13
N ALA A 322 31.90 -10.93 -21.73
CA ALA A 322 33.05 -11.44 -21.01
C ALA A 322 33.80 -10.35 -20.23
N PHE A 323 33.85 -9.12 -20.75
CA PHE A 323 34.43 -8.00 -20.02
C PHE A 323 33.65 -7.66 -18.75
N LYS A 324 32.30 -7.72 -18.80
CA LYS A 324 31.44 -7.53 -17.64
C LYS A 324 31.67 -8.61 -16.57
N GLU A 325 31.85 -9.87 -17.01
CA GLU A 325 32.21 -10.97 -16.11
C GLU A 325 33.59 -10.77 -15.48
N ALA A 326 34.58 -10.29 -16.26
CA ALA A 326 35.90 -9.96 -15.74
C ALA A 326 35.83 -8.84 -14.67
N GLN A 327 35.01 -7.80 -14.89
CA GLN A 327 34.76 -6.76 -13.90
C GLN A 327 34.17 -7.35 -12.62
N SER A 328 33.14 -8.17 -12.75
CA SER A 328 32.48 -8.85 -11.62
C SER A 328 33.50 -9.66 -10.81
N LYS A 329 34.27 -10.52 -11.47
CA LYS A 329 35.30 -11.34 -10.82
C LYS A 329 36.34 -10.49 -10.07
N VAL A 330 36.84 -9.43 -10.68
CA VAL A 330 37.85 -8.57 -10.05
C VAL A 330 37.33 -7.89 -8.80
N VAL A 331 36.11 -7.33 -8.86
CA VAL A 331 35.48 -6.62 -7.71
C VAL A 331 35.13 -7.60 -6.59
N ARG A 332 34.46 -8.71 -6.92
CA ARG A 332 34.02 -9.71 -5.95
C ARG A 332 35.19 -10.33 -5.18
N TRP A 333 36.22 -10.79 -5.88
CA TRP A 333 37.40 -11.35 -5.24
C TRP A 333 38.20 -10.31 -4.46
N ASN A 334 38.27 -9.04 -4.91
CA ASN A 334 38.91 -8.00 -4.12
C ASN A 334 38.23 -7.82 -2.76
N ILE A 335 36.87 -7.78 -2.73
CA ILE A 335 36.12 -7.65 -1.47
C ILE A 335 36.37 -8.86 -0.56
N LEU A 336 36.30 -10.09 -1.11
CA LEU A 336 36.52 -11.32 -0.33
C LEU A 336 37.93 -11.46 0.22
N ASP A 337 38.94 -10.98 -0.52
CA ASP A 337 40.36 -11.13 -0.16
C ASP A 337 40.83 -10.03 0.79
N THR A 338 40.33 -8.81 0.64
CA THR A 338 40.85 -7.63 1.35
C THR A 338 39.87 -7.05 2.37
N GLY A 339 38.56 -7.35 2.26
CA GLY A 339 37.51 -6.67 3.00
C GLY A 339 37.29 -5.21 2.59
N SER A 340 37.97 -4.73 1.51
CA SER A 340 37.86 -3.36 1.02
C SER A 340 36.96 -3.29 -0.19
N ARG A 341 36.02 -2.34 -0.17
CA ARG A 341 35.03 -2.08 -1.22
C ARG A 341 35.57 -1.10 -2.27
N ILE A 342 34.81 -0.93 -3.35
CA ILE A 342 35.21 -0.08 -4.49
C ILE A 342 35.31 1.41 -4.17
N ASP A 343 34.69 1.86 -3.09
CA ASP A 343 34.75 3.24 -2.57
C ASP A 343 35.72 3.38 -1.37
N GLY A 344 36.44 2.32 -1.03
CA GLY A 344 37.44 2.29 0.05
C GLY A 344 36.88 1.98 1.44
N ARG A 345 35.55 1.84 1.59
CA ARG A 345 34.93 1.41 2.85
C ARG A 345 35.22 -0.07 3.13
N ASP A 346 35.11 -0.45 4.40
CA ASP A 346 34.96 -1.86 4.77
C ASP A 346 33.54 -2.38 4.51
N VAL A 347 33.29 -3.63 4.82
CA VAL A 347 31.99 -4.30 4.56
C VAL A 347 30.86 -3.85 5.48
N ARG A 348 31.13 -3.10 6.58
CA ARG A 348 30.15 -2.68 7.59
C ARG A 348 29.85 -1.20 7.59
N THR A 349 30.78 -0.38 7.14
CA THR A 349 30.66 1.08 7.19
C THR A 349 29.55 1.59 6.26
N VAL A 350 28.65 2.39 6.84
CA VAL A 350 27.62 3.15 6.11
C VAL A 350 28.23 4.44 5.55
N ARG A 351 27.82 4.88 4.36
CA ARG A 351 28.25 6.15 3.76
C ARG A 351 27.91 7.34 4.67
N PRO A 352 28.64 8.46 4.59
CA PRO A 352 28.29 9.68 5.30
C PRO A 352 26.85 10.11 5.01
N ILE A 353 26.16 10.55 6.08
CA ILE A 353 24.76 10.97 6.02
C ILE A 353 24.66 12.45 6.37
N GLU A 354 23.91 13.20 5.59
CA GLU A 354 23.49 14.55 5.90
C GLU A 354 21.97 14.63 5.74
N SER A 355 21.30 15.16 6.76
CA SER A 355 19.85 15.30 6.80
C SER A 355 19.47 16.74 7.11
N GLN A 356 18.51 17.28 6.38
CA GLN A 356 17.93 18.60 6.60
C GLN A 356 16.41 18.49 6.63
N VAL A 357 15.75 19.29 7.48
CA VAL A 357 14.28 19.37 7.56
C VAL A 357 13.81 20.80 7.34
N GLY A 358 12.54 20.99 6.95
CA GLY A 358 11.99 22.31 6.68
C GLY A 358 12.59 22.97 5.44
N VAL A 359 13.05 22.20 4.46
CA VAL A 359 13.77 22.71 3.27
C VAL A 359 12.86 23.41 2.27
N LEU A 360 11.56 23.18 2.32
CA LEU A 360 10.57 23.80 1.44
C LEU A 360 9.63 24.71 2.24
N PRO A 361 9.68 26.04 2.04
CA PRO A 361 9.01 27.01 2.94
C PRO A 361 7.49 26.89 3.04
N ARG A 362 6.82 26.34 2.02
CA ARG A 362 5.35 26.23 1.98
C ARG A 362 4.84 24.79 2.13
N ALA A 363 5.73 23.81 2.23
CA ALA A 363 5.36 22.43 2.50
C ALA A 363 4.88 22.29 3.95
N HIS A 364 4.00 21.31 4.21
CA HIS A 364 3.57 21.03 5.57
C HIS A 364 4.69 20.39 6.39
N GLY A 365 5.50 19.53 5.76
CA GLY A 365 6.78 19.04 6.22
C GLY A 365 7.65 18.63 5.05
N SER A 366 8.96 18.78 5.17
CA SER A 366 9.90 18.45 4.10
C SER A 366 11.26 18.07 4.66
N SER A 367 11.93 17.16 3.96
CA SER A 367 13.30 16.76 4.29
C SER A 367 14.15 16.58 3.03
N LEU A 368 15.43 16.81 3.17
CA LEU A 368 16.45 16.43 2.21
C LEU A 368 17.38 15.45 2.93
N PHE A 369 17.28 14.19 2.55
CA PHE A 369 18.12 13.12 3.08
C PHE A 369 19.18 12.76 2.05
N THR A 370 20.44 12.85 2.43
CA THR A 370 21.59 12.55 1.58
C THR A 370 22.44 11.47 2.25
N ARG A 371 22.79 10.40 1.53
CA ARG A 371 23.68 9.33 1.97
C ARG A 371 24.70 9.07 0.87
N GLY A 372 25.90 9.61 1.05
CA GLY A 372 26.91 9.66 -0.01
C GLY A 372 26.33 10.30 -1.28
N GLU A 373 26.34 9.56 -2.38
CA GLU A 373 25.82 9.97 -3.70
C GLU A 373 24.36 9.50 -3.94
N THR A 374 23.56 9.43 -2.89
CA THR A 374 22.11 9.11 -2.98
C THR A 374 21.34 10.15 -2.19
N GLN A 375 20.43 10.86 -2.84
CA GLN A 375 19.67 11.96 -2.25
C GLN A 375 18.19 11.86 -2.56
N ALA A 376 17.35 12.06 -1.53
CA ALA A 376 15.91 12.10 -1.62
C ALA A 376 15.37 13.41 -1.02
N LEU A 377 14.65 14.18 -1.82
CA LEU A 377 13.82 15.29 -1.36
C LEU A 377 12.42 14.74 -1.08
N VAL A 378 12.03 14.72 0.20
CA VAL A 378 10.77 14.10 0.60
C VAL A 378 9.84 15.14 1.22
N VAL A 379 8.60 15.13 0.78
CA VAL A 379 7.59 16.12 1.16
C VAL A 379 6.36 15.43 1.74
N ALA A 380 5.98 15.82 2.94
CA ALA A 380 4.75 15.39 3.59
C ALA A 380 3.67 16.48 3.45
N THR A 381 2.47 16.06 3.06
CA THR A 381 1.28 16.91 2.92
C THR A 381 0.15 16.31 3.74
N LEU A 382 -0.46 17.11 4.59
CA LEU A 382 -1.61 16.75 5.41
C LEU A 382 -2.88 17.21 4.72
N GLY A 383 -3.81 16.30 4.53
CA GLY A 383 -5.13 16.53 3.93
C GLY A 383 -6.25 16.21 4.93
N THR A 384 -7.47 16.21 4.43
CA THR A 384 -8.70 15.93 5.16
C THR A 384 -9.32 14.62 4.69
N GLY A 385 -10.44 14.18 5.27
CA GLY A 385 -11.17 13.00 4.81
C GLY A 385 -11.70 13.07 3.37
N GLU A 386 -11.75 14.27 2.76
CA GLU A 386 -12.08 14.41 1.33
C GLU A 386 -10.93 14.01 0.40
N ASP A 387 -9.70 14.01 0.94
CA ASP A 387 -8.48 13.71 0.20
C ASP A 387 -8.09 12.22 0.27
N GLU A 388 -8.89 11.38 0.98
CA GLU A 388 -8.72 9.93 1.07
C GLU A 388 -8.81 9.28 -0.31
N GLN A 389 -7.93 8.31 -0.57
CA GLN A 389 -7.96 7.55 -1.81
C GLN A 389 -9.01 6.44 -1.73
N PHE A 390 -9.91 6.39 -2.70
CA PHE A 390 -10.83 5.27 -2.87
C PHE A 390 -10.13 4.11 -3.58
N ILE A 391 -10.11 2.94 -2.95
CA ILE A 391 -9.60 1.70 -3.52
C ILE A 391 -10.80 0.79 -3.83
N ASP A 392 -10.96 0.41 -5.10
CA ASP A 392 -11.96 -0.56 -5.55
C ASP A 392 -11.26 -1.92 -5.78
N ALA A 393 -11.12 -2.69 -4.71
CA ALA A 393 -10.50 -4.01 -4.71
C ALA A 393 -11.53 -5.12 -4.92
N LEU A 394 -11.08 -6.37 -5.15
CA LEU A 394 -11.98 -7.52 -5.26
C LEU A 394 -12.78 -7.74 -3.96
N GLU A 395 -12.14 -7.54 -2.82
CA GLU A 395 -12.72 -7.71 -1.47
C GLU A 395 -13.77 -6.65 -1.15
N GLY A 396 -13.75 -5.53 -1.83
CA GLY A 396 -14.66 -4.41 -1.59
C GLY A 396 -14.03 -3.06 -1.88
N THR A 397 -14.79 -2.01 -1.58
CA THR A 397 -14.29 -0.64 -1.68
C THR A 397 -13.93 -0.15 -0.29
N TYR A 398 -12.69 0.34 -0.13
CA TYR A 398 -12.22 0.95 1.10
C TYR A 398 -11.47 2.25 0.81
N LYS A 399 -11.12 2.98 1.86
CA LYS A 399 -10.41 4.24 1.76
C LYS A 399 -9.04 4.11 2.39
N GLU A 400 -8.05 4.66 1.70
CA GLU A 400 -6.67 4.75 2.16
C GLU A 400 -6.38 6.17 2.66
N THR A 401 -5.86 6.28 3.88
CA THR A 401 -5.55 7.56 4.53
C THR A 401 -4.07 7.92 4.49
N PHE A 402 -3.21 6.94 4.21
CA PHE A 402 -1.77 7.14 4.05
C PHE A 402 -1.32 6.79 2.64
N LEU A 403 -0.72 7.73 1.96
CA LEU A 403 -0.27 7.64 0.57
C LEU A 403 1.22 7.93 0.52
N LEU A 404 2.01 7.06 -0.12
CA LEU A 404 3.42 7.32 -0.36
C LEU A 404 3.77 7.07 -1.82
N HIS A 405 4.24 8.10 -2.50
CA HIS A 405 4.64 8.08 -3.90
C HIS A 405 6.13 8.30 -4.06
N TYR A 406 6.74 7.52 -4.94
CA TYR A 406 8.16 7.55 -5.22
C TYR A 406 8.38 7.89 -6.70
N ASN A 407 9.21 8.88 -6.96
CA ASN A 407 9.57 9.34 -8.30
C ASN A 407 11.08 9.20 -8.52
N PHE A 408 11.44 8.59 -9.65
CA PHE A 408 12.83 8.37 -10.04
C PHE A 408 13.08 8.97 -11.44
N PRO A 409 13.30 10.27 -11.53
CA PRO A 409 13.55 10.93 -12.81
C PRO A 409 14.94 10.57 -13.35
N PRO A 410 15.13 10.52 -14.69
CA PRO A 410 16.40 10.15 -15.33
C PRO A 410 17.60 10.99 -14.90
N TYR A 411 17.40 12.25 -14.56
CA TYR A 411 18.51 13.12 -14.11
C TYR A 411 19.13 12.66 -12.79
N SER A 412 18.42 11.85 -11.99
CA SER A 412 18.96 11.32 -10.72
C SER A 412 20.17 10.41 -10.90
N VAL A 413 20.36 9.86 -12.09
CA VAL A 413 21.53 9.07 -12.51
C VAL A 413 22.34 9.75 -13.60
N GLY A 414 22.06 11.03 -13.91
CA GLY A 414 22.77 11.80 -14.93
C GLY A 414 22.39 11.43 -16.36
N GLU A 415 21.24 10.81 -16.58
CA GLU A 415 20.78 10.38 -17.89
C GLU A 415 19.63 11.22 -18.42
N THR A 416 19.43 11.18 -19.73
CA THR A 416 18.21 11.65 -20.40
C THR A 416 17.27 10.47 -20.60
N GLY A 417 15.95 10.69 -20.40
CA GLY A 417 14.98 9.62 -20.54
C GLY A 417 13.56 10.11 -20.72
N ARG A 418 12.65 9.20 -21.01
CA ARG A 418 11.24 9.52 -21.18
C ARG A 418 10.61 9.80 -19.81
N MET A 419 9.98 10.96 -19.68
CA MET A 419 9.12 11.30 -18.57
C MET A 419 7.69 10.82 -18.85
N GLY A 420 7.08 10.13 -17.93
CA GLY A 420 5.75 9.54 -18.11
C GLY A 420 5.12 9.10 -16.78
N SER A 421 4.14 8.19 -16.87
CA SER A 421 3.55 7.59 -15.66
C SER A 421 4.58 6.72 -14.94
N PRO A 422 4.48 6.58 -13.59
CA PRO A 422 5.36 5.73 -12.81
C PRO A 422 5.43 4.30 -13.37
N GLY A 423 6.64 3.77 -13.49
CA GLY A 423 6.88 2.40 -13.91
C GLY A 423 6.65 1.40 -12.75
N ARG A 424 6.67 0.10 -13.08
CA ARG A 424 6.50 -0.97 -12.07
C ARG A 424 7.55 -0.91 -10.94
N ARG A 425 8.78 -0.46 -11.25
CA ARG A 425 9.85 -0.31 -10.27
C ARG A 425 9.54 0.83 -9.28
N GLU A 426 9.07 1.96 -9.78
CA GLU A 426 8.71 3.12 -8.95
C GLU A 426 7.54 2.79 -8.02
N ILE A 427 6.51 2.10 -8.52
CA ILE A 427 5.38 1.61 -7.71
C ILE A 427 5.89 0.66 -6.61
N GLY A 428 6.76 -0.29 -6.94
CA GLY A 428 7.33 -1.22 -5.96
C GLY A 428 8.18 -0.54 -4.88
N HIS A 429 9.01 0.45 -5.25
CA HIS A 429 9.81 1.22 -4.30
C HIS A 429 8.96 2.12 -3.41
N GLY A 430 7.91 2.73 -3.96
CA GLY A 430 6.92 3.49 -3.19
C GLY A 430 6.22 2.62 -2.15
N LYS A 431 5.75 1.43 -2.54
CA LYS A 431 5.08 0.51 -1.60
C LYS A 431 6.02 -0.04 -0.53
N LEU A 432 7.29 -0.29 -0.85
CA LEU A 432 8.30 -0.67 0.14
C LEU A 432 8.49 0.43 1.19
N ALA A 433 8.62 1.69 0.77
CA ALA A 433 8.73 2.81 1.70
C ALA A 433 7.42 3.03 2.49
N TRP A 434 6.27 2.83 1.87
CA TRP A 434 4.97 2.86 2.53
C TRP A 434 4.90 1.83 3.67
N ARG A 435 5.22 0.55 3.40
CA ARG A 435 5.24 -0.53 4.40
C ARG A 435 6.23 -0.26 5.53
N ALA A 436 7.35 0.39 5.23
CA ALA A 436 8.36 0.72 6.23
C ALA A 436 7.85 1.74 7.27
N VAL A 437 7.05 2.71 6.86
CA VAL A 437 6.59 3.83 7.71
C VAL A 437 5.18 3.61 8.26
N HIS A 438 4.30 2.93 7.53
CA HIS A 438 2.90 2.72 7.91
C HIS A 438 2.71 2.15 9.34
N PRO A 439 3.49 1.16 9.82
CA PRO A 439 3.30 0.59 11.16
C PRO A 439 3.55 1.54 12.33
N VAL A 440 4.24 2.66 12.11
CA VAL A 440 4.57 3.65 13.15
C VAL A 440 3.72 4.91 13.09
N LEU A 441 2.78 5.00 12.15
CA LEU A 441 1.85 6.11 12.05
C LEU A 441 0.89 6.12 13.25
N PRO A 442 0.45 7.31 13.68
CA PRO A 442 -0.59 7.42 14.70
C PRO A 442 -1.93 6.87 14.17
N PRO A 443 -2.77 6.28 15.03
CA PRO A 443 -4.09 5.85 14.65
C PRO A 443 -4.98 7.04 14.26
N ALA A 444 -5.95 6.81 13.35
CA ALA A 444 -6.79 7.87 12.79
C ALA A 444 -7.64 8.64 13.82
N HIS A 445 -7.91 8.06 15.00
CA HIS A 445 -8.63 8.76 16.07
C HIS A 445 -7.75 9.75 16.84
N GLU A 446 -6.42 9.57 16.85
CA GLU A 446 -5.46 10.48 17.46
C GLU A 446 -4.99 11.55 16.47
N PHE A 447 -4.83 11.16 15.20
CA PHE A 447 -4.36 12.05 14.14
C PHE A 447 -5.23 11.90 12.88
N PRO A 448 -6.38 12.61 12.79
CA PRO A 448 -7.43 12.37 11.80
C PRO A 448 -7.14 13.01 10.43
N TYR A 449 -5.91 12.91 9.95
CA TYR A 449 -5.48 13.46 8.66
C TYR A 449 -5.31 12.39 7.61
N THR A 450 -5.61 12.74 6.37
CA THR A 450 -5.06 12.03 5.21
C THR A 450 -3.64 12.51 4.99
N ILE A 451 -2.70 11.60 4.96
CA ILE A 451 -1.27 11.90 4.85
C ILE A 451 -0.77 11.48 3.47
N ARG A 452 -0.19 12.40 2.72
CA ARG A 452 0.49 12.09 1.46
C ARG A 452 1.97 12.44 1.55
N VAL A 453 2.82 11.43 1.34
CA VAL A 453 4.27 11.62 1.22
C VAL A 453 4.68 11.44 -0.23
N VAL A 454 5.53 12.31 -0.74
CA VAL A 454 6.14 12.21 -2.07
C VAL A 454 7.65 12.25 -1.91
N SER A 455 8.32 11.23 -2.43
CA SER A 455 9.78 11.15 -2.47
C SER A 455 10.27 11.41 -3.90
N GLU A 456 10.97 12.52 -4.09
CA GLU A 456 11.65 12.87 -5.33
C GLU A 456 13.13 12.49 -5.20
N ILE A 457 13.58 11.52 -6.00
CA ILE A 457 14.98 11.12 -6.00
C ILE A 457 15.76 12.08 -6.88
N THR A 458 16.64 12.85 -6.25
CA THR A 458 17.44 13.86 -6.91
C THR A 458 18.82 13.38 -7.31
N GLU A 459 19.34 12.35 -6.60
CA GLU A 459 20.60 11.69 -6.92
C GLU A 459 20.56 10.21 -6.50
N SER A 460 21.15 9.30 -7.26
CA SER A 460 21.13 7.86 -6.95
C SER A 460 22.42 7.14 -7.28
N ASN A 461 23.02 6.53 -6.26
CA ASN A 461 24.09 5.54 -6.34
C ASN A 461 23.88 4.48 -5.25
N GLY A 462 22.85 3.65 -5.42
CA GLY A 462 22.48 2.57 -4.48
C GLY A 462 21.37 2.96 -3.51
N SER A 463 20.36 2.12 -3.46
CA SER A 463 19.20 2.13 -2.56
C SER A 463 18.52 3.49 -2.28
N SER A 464 18.03 4.11 -3.33
CA SER A 464 17.18 5.31 -3.23
C SER A 464 15.86 5.05 -2.49
N SER A 465 15.33 3.81 -2.51
CA SER A 465 14.13 3.45 -1.72
C SER A 465 14.37 3.55 -0.21
N MET A 466 15.55 3.17 0.27
CA MET A 466 15.89 3.30 1.69
C MET A 466 16.20 4.76 2.08
N ALA A 467 16.73 5.57 1.18
CA ALA A 467 16.79 7.02 1.37
C ALA A 467 15.38 7.64 1.47
N SER A 468 14.41 7.13 0.67
CA SER A 468 13.01 7.55 0.76
C SER A 468 12.37 7.21 2.10
N VAL A 469 12.69 6.05 2.70
CA VAL A 469 12.23 5.67 4.05
C VAL A 469 12.73 6.67 5.09
N CYS A 470 14.03 6.96 5.10
CA CYS A 470 14.64 7.91 6.03
C CYS A 470 14.06 9.32 5.86
N GLY A 471 13.97 9.79 4.61
CA GLY A 471 13.38 11.09 4.29
C GLY A 471 11.89 11.16 4.62
N ALA A 472 11.11 10.10 4.40
CA ALA A 472 9.69 10.04 4.77
C ALA A 472 9.51 10.17 6.29
N SER A 473 10.29 9.43 7.08
CA SER A 473 10.28 9.55 8.53
C SER A 473 10.57 11.00 8.98
N LEU A 474 11.61 11.62 8.45
CA LEU A 474 11.97 13.01 8.79
C LEU A 474 10.92 14.03 8.33
N SER A 475 10.37 13.90 7.11
CA SER A 475 9.37 14.83 6.58
C SER A 475 8.04 14.76 7.32
N LEU A 476 7.65 13.57 7.79
CA LEU A 476 6.46 13.37 8.64
C LEU A 476 6.66 14.00 10.02
N MET A 477 7.82 13.80 10.63
CA MET A 477 8.16 14.42 11.90
C MET A 477 8.25 15.96 11.78
N ASP A 478 8.77 16.48 10.66
CA ASP A 478 8.81 17.92 10.36
C ASP A 478 7.39 18.50 10.16
N ALA A 479 6.46 17.71 9.61
CA ALA A 479 5.05 18.09 9.49
C ALA A 479 4.28 18.07 10.82
N GLY A 480 4.87 17.59 11.91
CA GLY A 480 4.21 17.43 13.21
C GLY A 480 3.36 16.16 13.31
N VAL A 481 3.58 15.15 12.45
CA VAL A 481 2.93 13.85 12.60
C VAL A 481 3.57 13.10 13.76
N PRO A 482 2.80 12.71 14.79
CA PRO A 482 3.35 12.07 15.99
C PRO A 482 3.63 10.57 15.71
N LEU A 483 4.71 10.30 14.97
CA LEU A 483 5.18 8.94 14.74
C LEU A 483 5.49 8.26 16.08
N ARG A 484 5.18 6.96 16.19
CA ARG A 484 5.53 6.18 17.38
C ARG A 484 7.05 6.20 17.63
N ARG A 485 7.85 6.08 16.60
CA ARG A 485 9.33 6.17 16.56
C ARG A 485 9.80 6.56 15.16
N PRO A 486 10.99 7.16 15.03
CA PRO A 486 11.62 7.35 13.72
C PRO A 486 11.94 6.00 13.06
N VAL A 487 11.89 5.98 11.73
CA VAL A 487 12.20 4.80 10.89
C VAL A 487 13.41 5.11 10.03
N ALA A 488 14.38 4.19 10.02
CA ALA A 488 15.47 4.21 9.06
C ALA A 488 15.46 2.97 8.17
N GLY A 489 16.06 3.09 6.99
CA GLY A 489 16.21 2.00 6.05
C GLY A 489 17.64 1.84 5.57
N ILE A 490 18.07 0.57 5.42
CA ILE A 490 19.39 0.21 4.90
C ILE A 490 19.25 -0.86 3.84
N ALA A 491 20.17 -0.84 2.83
CA ALA A 491 20.29 -1.90 1.84
C ALA A 491 21.59 -2.67 2.07
N MET A 492 21.44 -3.97 2.19
CA MET A 492 22.53 -4.92 2.34
C MET A 492 22.77 -5.66 1.02
N GLY A 493 24.00 -6.06 0.78
CA GLY A 493 24.38 -6.90 -0.33
C GLY A 493 25.10 -8.16 0.14
N LEU A 494 25.29 -9.08 -0.78
CA LEU A 494 26.04 -10.31 -0.57
C LEU A 494 27.00 -10.55 -1.75
N ILE A 495 28.21 -10.93 -1.42
CA ILE A 495 29.15 -11.54 -2.35
C ILE A 495 29.37 -12.97 -1.86
N LEU A 496 29.08 -13.96 -2.70
CA LEU A 496 29.22 -15.38 -2.37
C LEU A 496 29.99 -16.08 -3.48
N GLU A 497 31.16 -16.66 -3.16
CA GLU A 497 31.99 -17.44 -4.06
C GLU A 497 32.33 -18.78 -3.40
N GLY A 498 31.65 -19.83 -3.81
CA GLY A 498 31.76 -21.15 -3.17
C GLY A 498 31.28 -21.09 -1.71
N GLU A 499 32.20 -21.35 -0.77
CA GLU A 499 31.92 -21.28 0.68
C GLU A 499 32.29 -19.91 1.31
N ARG A 500 32.97 -19.05 0.54
CA ARG A 500 33.38 -17.71 1.02
C ARG A 500 32.30 -16.69 0.74
N TYR A 501 31.96 -15.91 1.74
CA TYR A 501 30.97 -14.83 1.57
C TYR A 501 31.35 -13.57 2.33
N ALA A 502 30.81 -12.45 1.88
CA ALA A 502 30.84 -11.16 2.56
C ALA A 502 29.47 -10.49 2.47
N VAL A 503 28.94 -10.08 3.61
CA VAL A 503 27.73 -9.25 3.69
C VAL A 503 28.15 -7.78 3.71
N LEU A 504 27.56 -6.96 2.84
CA LEU A 504 27.89 -5.55 2.65
C LEU A 504 26.77 -4.65 3.20
N SER A 505 27.12 -3.72 4.08
CA SER A 505 26.18 -2.68 4.56
C SER A 505 26.14 -1.50 3.60
N ASP A 506 24.96 -0.95 3.34
CA ASP A 506 24.75 0.23 2.52
C ASP A 506 25.45 0.14 1.15
N ILE A 507 24.92 -0.75 0.30
CA ILE A 507 25.50 -1.05 -1.01
C ILE A 507 25.38 0.10 -2.01
N LEU A 508 26.40 0.21 -2.85
CA LEU A 508 26.42 1.08 -4.03
C LEU A 508 25.64 0.43 -5.19
N GLY A 509 25.31 1.24 -6.19
CA GLY A 509 24.66 0.74 -7.41
C GLY A 509 25.47 -0.33 -8.14
N ASP A 510 26.81 -0.18 -8.22
CA ASP A 510 27.70 -1.17 -8.79
C ASP A 510 27.68 -2.48 -7.98
N GLU A 511 27.66 -2.40 -6.65
CA GLU A 511 27.64 -3.56 -5.75
C GLU A 511 26.28 -4.27 -5.76
N ASP A 512 25.17 -3.54 -5.91
CA ASP A 512 23.87 -4.14 -6.19
C ASP A 512 23.91 -4.92 -7.51
N HIS A 513 24.48 -4.34 -8.54
CA HIS A 513 24.53 -4.98 -9.87
C HIS A 513 25.45 -6.21 -9.92
N LEU A 514 26.57 -6.18 -9.22
CA LEU A 514 27.59 -7.25 -9.21
C LEU A 514 27.40 -8.26 -8.07
N GLY A 515 26.51 -7.97 -7.11
CA GLY A 515 26.25 -8.80 -5.94
C GLY A 515 25.17 -9.85 -6.17
N ASP A 516 25.08 -10.78 -5.23
CA ASP A 516 24.21 -11.96 -5.26
C ASP A 516 22.87 -11.74 -4.54
N MET A 517 22.77 -10.67 -3.76
CA MET A 517 21.58 -10.33 -2.96
C MET A 517 21.37 -8.81 -2.93
N ASP A 518 20.14 -8.38 -3.05
CA ASP A 518 19.65 -7.05 -2.69
C ASP A 518 18.67 -7.22 -1.52
N PHE A 519 19.10 -6.81 -0.33
CA PHE A 519 18.38 -7.04 0.92
C PHE A 519 18.14 -5.72 1.64
N LYS A 520 16.89 -5.25 1.65
CA LYS A 520 16.47 -4.00 2.23
C LYS A 520 15.76 -4.25 3.55
N VAL A 521 16.24 -3.61 4.62
CA VAL A 521 15.67 -3.69 5.96
C VAL A 521 15.35 -2.29 6.44
N ALA A 522 14.09 -2.08 6.82
CA ALA A 522 13.65 -0.84 7.45
C ALA A 522 13.05 -1.12 8.82
N GLY A 523 13.18 -0.17 9.73
CA GLY A 523 12.63 -0.29 11.07
C GLY A 523 13.06 0.84 12.00
N THR A 524 12.59 0.73 13.22
CA THR A 524 12.90 1.64 14.33
C THR A 524 14.05 1.08 15.18
N GLU A 525 14.37 1.71 16.27
CA GLU A 525 15.29 1.15 17.28
C GLU A 525 14.73 -0.11 17.95
N ALA A 526 13.39 -0.27 18.00
CA ALA A 526 12.72 -1.36 18.68
C ALA A 526 12.58 -2.62 17.82
N GLY A 527 12.57 -2.50 16.49
CA GLY A 527 12.42 -3.64 15.60
C GLY A 527 12.19 -3.29 14.14
N ILE A 528 12.00 -4.32 13.33
CA ILE A 528 11.80 -4.23 11.88
C ILE A 528 10.34 -3.86 11.58
N THR A 529 10.16 -2.93 10.63
CA THR A 529 8.84 -2.56 10.09
C THR A 529 8.64 -3.05 8.66
N SER A 530 9.70 -3.26 7.89
CA SER A 530 9.61 -3.83 6.54
C SER A 530 10.93 -4.50 6.15
N LEU A 531 10.81 -5.59 5.41
CA LEU A 531 11.91 -6.36 4.88
C LEU A 531 11.61 -6.74 3.44
N GLN A 532 12.56 -6.50 2.53
CA GLN A 532 12.50 -6.96 1.15
C GLN A 532 13.83 -7.58 0.75
N MET A 533 13.79 -8.81 0.23
CA MET A 533 14.98 -9.53 -0.21
C MET A 533 14.79 -10.07 -1.62
N ASP A 534 15.78 -9.86 -2.45
CA ASP A 534 15.91 -10.41 -3.79
C ASP A 534 17.24 -11.15 -3.91
N ILE A 535 17.20 -12.44 -4.20
CA ILE A 535 18.37 -13.27 -4.42
C ILE A 535 18.54 -13.47 -5.91
N LYS A 536 19.78 -13.30 -6.39
CA LYS A 536 20.15 -13.40 -7.81
C LYS A 536 20.86 -14.71 -8.16
N ILE A 537 21.10 -15.54 -7.16
CA ILE A 537 21.72 -16.87 -7.24
C ILE A 537 20.72 -17.95 -6.83
N ALA A 538 21.12 -19.21 -6.81
CA ALA A 538 20.25 -20.34 -6.48
C ALA A 538 19.65 -20.28 -5.05
N GLY A 539 20.15 -19.41 -4.18
CA GLY A 539 19.63 -19.14 -2.84
C GLY A 539 20.71 -18.88 -1.81
N ILE A 540 20.30 -18.56 -0.59
CA ILE A 540 21.17 -18.32 0.57
C ILE A 540 20.77 -19.19 1.75
N THR A 541 21.71 -19.44 2.65
CA THR A 541 21.49 -20.24 3.88
C THR A 541 20.89 -19.37 4.98
N GLU A 542 20.27 -20.03 5.97
CA GLU A 542 19.77 -19.40 7.20
C GLU A 542 20.88 -18.60 7.92
N GLU A 543 22.10 -19.14 7.96
CA GLU A 543 23.27 -18.52 8.61
C GLU A 543 23.63 -17.17 7.94
N ILE A 544 23.69 -17.14 6.61
CA ILE A 544 23.95 -15.90 5.85
C ILE A 544 22.85 -14.86 6.13
N MET A 545 21.58 -15.29 6.15
CA MET A 545 20.45 -14.40 6.43
C MET A 545 20.53 -13.84 7.85
N LYS A 546 20.89 -14.66 8.84
CA LYS A 546 21.09 -14.24 10.23
C LYS A 546 22.18 -13.17 10.34
N VAL A 547 23.32 -13.39 9.68
CA VAL A 547 24.42 -12.40 9.65
C VAL A 547 23.97 -11.10 8.98
N ALA A 548 23.23 -11.19 7.85
CA ALA A 548 22.76 -10.03 7.13
C ALA A 548 21.72 -9.20 7.95
N LEU A 549 20.81 -9.86 8.65
CA LEU A 549 19.86 -9.20 9.53
C LEU A 549 20.55 -8.47 10.71
N HIS A 550 21.51 -9.15 11.37
CA HIS A 550 22.25 -8.53 12.46
C HIS A 550 23.07 -7.32 12.00
N GLN A 551 23.79 -7.44 10.88
CA GLN A 551 24.55 -6.33 10.33
C GLN A 551 23.64 -5.19 9.82
N ALA A 552 22.45 -5.50 9.33
CA ALA A 552 21.44 -4.51 8.98
C ALA A 552 20.91 -3.76 10.22
N GLN A 553 20.77 -4.44 11.36
CA GLN A 553 20.40 -3.81 12.62
C GLN A 553 21.45 -2.78 13.08
N GLU A 554 22.74 -3.15 13.05
CA GLU A 554 23.82 -2.23 13.37
C GLU A 554 23.79 -0.97 12.48
N GLY A 555 23.65 -1.16 11.17
CA GLY A 555 23.58 -0.07 10.20
C GLY A 555 22.32 0.79 10.36
N ARG A 556 21.16 0.19 10.64
CA ARG A 556 19.90 0.90 10.88
C ARG A 556 19.99 1.79 12.14
N VAL A 557 20.53 1.28 13.23
CA VAL A 557 20.73 2.07 14.47
C VAL A 557 21.70 3.23 14.23
N HIS A 558 22.77 3.01 13.47
CA HIS A 558 23.69 4.08 13.07
C HIS A 558 22.96 5.18 12.27
N ILE A 559 22.15 4.79 11.26
CA ILE A 559 21.40 5.73 10.42
C ILE A 559 20.39 6.54 11.26
N LEU A 560 19.68 5.90 12.19
CA LEU A 560 18.78 6.59 13.12
C LEU A 560 19.53 7.65 13.95
N GLY A 561 20.74 7.34 14.43
CA GLY A 561 21.60 8.29 15.14
C GLY A 561 22.01 9.49 14.27
N GLU A 562 22.29 9.28 12.99
CA GLU A 562 22.59 10.37 12.04
C GLU A 562 21.36 11.24 11.73
N MET A 563 20.18 10.61 11.55
CA MET A 563 18.92 11.32 11.34
C MET A 563 18.53 12.18 12.56
N ALA A 564 18.79 11.70 13.77
CA ALA A 564 18.52 12.41 15.02
C ALA A 564 19.28 13.74 15.15
N LYS A 565 20.39 13.91 14.43
CA LYS A 565 21.11 15.21 14.39
C LYS A 565 20.31 16.32 13.73
N ALA A 566 19.38 15.95 12.81
CA ALA A 566 18.48 16.90 12.15
C ALA A 566 17.17 17.09 12.93
N LEU A 567 16.58 15.99 13.42
CA LEU A 567 15.33 16.01 14.18
C LEU A 567 15.19 14.73 15.01
N THR A 568 15.04 14.87 16.32
CA THR A 568 14.90 13.74 17.28
C THR A 568 13.46 13.29 17.42
N ASP A 569 12.53 14.24 17.48
CA ASP A 569 11.12 14.03 17.74
C ASP A 569 10.26 14.78 16.74
N ALA A 570 9.00 14.39 16.58
CA ALA A 570 8.06 15.14 15.77
C ALA A 570 7.88 16.56 16.34
N ARG A 571 7.72 17.54 15.44
CA ARG A 571 7.42 18.92 15.89
C ARG A 571 6.13 18.93 16.71
N PRO A 572 6.07 19.68 17.80
CA PRO A 572 4.90 19.71 18.69
C PRO A 572 3.70 20.40 18.04
N GLU A 573 3.91 21.22 17.02
CA GLU A 573 2.87 21.94 16.29
C GLU A 573 2.96 21.66 14.81
N LEU A 574 1.79 21.63 14.15
CA LEU A 574 1.70 21.55 12.69
C LEU A 574 2.27 22.82 12.04
N GLY A 575 2.84 22.67 10.87
CA GLY A 575 3.31 23.80 10.06
C GLY A 575 2.22 24.84 9.79
N GLU A 576 2.63 26.09 9.55
CA GLU A 576 1.72 27.24 9.33
C GLU A 576 0.68 26.99 8.22
N TYR A 577 1.08 26.28 7.18
CA TYR A 577 0.23 26.01 6.00
C TYR A 577 -0.58 24.72 6.11
N ALA A 578 -0.31 23.89 7.11
CA ALA A 578 -1.04 22.66 7.33
C ALA A 578 -2.48 22.95 7.80
N PRO A 579 -3.51 22.24 7.31
CA PRO A 579 -4.87 22.40 7.80
C PRO A 579 -4.93 21.94 9.27
N ARG A 580 -5.59 22.72 10.11
CA ARG A 580 -5.93 22.31 11.48
C ARG A 580 -7.30 21.65 11.44
N ILE A 581 -7.50 20.57 12.18
CA ILE A 581 -8.78 19.87 12.29
C ILE A 581 -9.28 20.01 13.72
N GLU A 582 -10.50 20.55 13.86
CA GLU A 582 -11.23 20.57 15.13
C GLU A 582 -12.39 19.58 15.03
N THR A 583 -12.51 18.71 16.03
CA THR A 583 -13.54 17.67 16.04
C THR A 583 -14.59 18.00 17.07
N MET A 584 -15.87 17.85 16.70
CA MET A 584 -16.99 17.96 17.61
C MET A 584 -17.97 16.78 17.44
N GLN A 585 -18.59 16.36 18.53
CA GLN A 585 -19.62 15.32 18.49
C GLN A 585 -21.01 15.98 18.48
N ILE A 586 -21.86 15.54 17.55
CA ILE A 586 -23.25 15.94 17.48
C ILE A 586 -24.17 14.73 17.65
N PRO A 587 -25.39 14.90 18.14
CA PRO A 587 -26.40 13.83 18.16
C PRO A 587 -26.68 13.32 16.74
N THR A 588 -26.81 12.00 16.57
CA THR A 588 -27.00 11.37 15.24
C THR A 588 -28.31 11.78 14.56
N ASP A 589 -29.34 12.08 15.31
CA ASP A 589 -30.64 12.63 14.82
C ASP A 589 -30.50 14.05 14.23
N LYS A 590 -29.45 14.80 14.65
CA LYS A 590 -29.12 16.15 14.16
C LYS A 590 -28.29 16.19 12.90
N ILE A 591 -27.69 15.07 12.48
CA ILE A 591 -26.86 14.99 11.26
C ILE A 591 -27.64 15.54 10.06
N ARG A 592 -28.91 15.18 9.91
CA ARG A 592 -29.75 15.64 8.81
C ARG A 592 -30.03 17.15 8.83
N GLU A 593 -30.08 17.76 10.01
CA GLU A 593 -30.27 19.21 10.15
C GLU A 593 -28.99 19.96 9.72
N VAL A 594 -27.82 19.46 10.10
CA VAL A 594 -26.53 20.05 9.75
C VAL A 594 -26.22 19.88 8.26
N ILE A 595 -26.52 18.73 7.68
CA ILE A 595 -26.35 18.50 6.24
C ILE A 595 -27.38 19.32 5.44
N GLY A 596 -28.62 19.37 5.89
CA GLY A 596 -29.72 19.99 5.18
C GLY A 596 -30.19 19.21 3.95
N THR A 597 -31.37 19.53 3.42
CA THR A 597 -31.95 18.87 2.24
C THR A 597 -31.01 18.97 1.04
N GLY A 598 -30.52 17.79 0.54
CA GLY A 598 -29.58 17.71 -0.56
C GLY A 598 -28.22 18.36 -0.27
N GLY A 599 -27.82 18.48 1.00
CA GLY A 599 -26.53 19.07 1.40
C GLY A 599 -26.50 20.60 1.37
N LYS A 600 -27.65 21.28 1.37
CA LYS A 600 -27.71 22.75 1.22
C LYS A 600 -27.06 23.50 2.38
N VAL A 601 -27.33 23.06 3.62
CA VAL A 601 -26.85 23.76 4.83
C VAL A 601 -25.33 23.61 4.97
N ILE A 602 -24.82 22.39 4.85
CA ILE A 602 -23.38 22.15 4.95
C ILE A 602 -22.59 22.90 3.87
N ARG A 603 -23.11 22.94 2.63
CA ARG A 603 -22.46 23.72 1.55
C ARG A 603 -22.47 25.21 1.84
N GLU A 604 -23.54 25.75 2.42
CA GLU A 604 -23.60 27.16 2.79
C GLU A 604 -22.60 27.50 3.90
N ILE A 605 -22.41 26.59 4.88
CA ILE A 605 -21.41 26.78 5.94
C ILE A 605 -20.01 26.78 5.33
N VAL A 606 -19.68 25.79 4.48
CA VAL A 606 -18.38 25.68 3.79
C VAL A 606 -18.11 26.92 2.94
N GLU A 607 -19.08 27.37 2.14
CA GLU A 607 -18.92 28.54 1.26
C GLU A 607 -18.67 29.84 2.02
N LYS A 608 -19.42 30.07 3.12
CA LYS A 608 -19.31 31.31 3.89
C LYS A 608 -18.13 31.35 4.86
N THR A 609 -17.70 30.20 5.37
CA THR A 609 -16.60 30.13 6.35
C THR A 609 -15.24 29.83 5.69
N GLY A 610 -15.23 29.16 4.54
CA GLY A 610 -14.03 28.65 3.89
C GLY A 610 -13.43 27.41 4.58
N ALA A 611 -14.12 26.83 5.59
CA ALA A 611 -13.68 25.61 6.24
C ALA A 611 -14.23 24.37 5.50
N LYS A 612 -13.46 23.29 5.44
CA LYS A 612 -13.92 21.96 5.00
C LYS A 612 -14.61 21.27 6.17
N ILE A 613 -15.74 20.59 5.92
CA ILE A 613 -16.53 19.92 6.97
C ILE A 613 -16.84 18.51 6.51
N ASN A 614 -16.50 17.53 7.34
CA ASN A 614 -16.86 16.12 7.15
C ASN A 614 -17.67 15.65 8.36
N ILE A 615 -18.74 14.89 8.11
CA ILE A 615 -19.63 14.34 9.14
C ILE A 615 -19.77 12.85 8.86
N ASP A 616 -19.49 12.02 9.86
CA ASP A 616 -19.71 10.58 9.78
C ASP A 616 -21.08 10.17 10.36
N ASP A 617 -21.44 8.89 10.15
CA ASP A 617 -22.72 8.34 10.59
C ASP A 617 -22.84 8.23 12.13
N THR A 618 -21.72 8.37 12.85
CA THR A 618 -21.70 8.38 14.33
C THR A 618 -21.97 9.76 14.91
N GLY A 619 -22.02 10.79 14.06
CA GLY A 619 -22.19 12.18 14.45
C GLY A 619 -20.88 12.90 14.79
N THR A 620 -19.74 12.33 14.44
CA THR A 620 -18.44 13.01 14.55
C THR A 620 -18.30 14.01 13.41
N VAL A 621 -18.18 15.29 13.73
CA VAL A 621 -17.95 16.37 12.76
C VAL A 621 -16.50 16.81 12.84
N LYS A 622 -15.79 16.71 11.72
CA LYS A 622 -14.42 17.20 11.54
C LYS A 622 -14.45 18.50 10.74
N ILE A 623 -13.93 19.58 11.30
CA ILE A 623 -13.88 20.91 10.71
C ILE A 623 -12.41 21.25 10.44
N ALA A 624 -12.05 21.47 9.18
CA ALA A 624 -10.65 21.65 8.78
C ALA A 624 -10.44 22.97 8.03
N SER A 625 -9.41 23.72 8.39
CA SER A 625 -8.91 24.90 7.67
C SER A 625 -7.50 25.27 8.13
N SER A 626 -6.71 25.93 7.28
CA SER A 626 -5.48 26.61 7.70
C SER A 626 -5.76 27.91 8.48
N ASP A 627 -6.99 28.47 8.37
CA ASP A 627 -7.43 29.67 9.11
C ASP A 627 -8.27 29.25 10.35
N GLY A 628 -7.73 29.47 11.55
CA GLY A 628 -8.43 29.21 12.81
C GLY A 628 -9.70 30.02 13.01
N LYS A 629 -9.87 31.17 12.32
CA LYS A 629 -11.12 31.95 12.35
C LYS A 629 -12.22 31.23 11.57
N ALA A 630 -11.86 30.63 10.43
CA ALA A 630 -12.77 29.83 9.63
C ALA A 630 -13.30 28.63 10.41
N ILE A 631 -12.42 27.92 11.13
CA ILE A 631 -12.80 26.79 12.00
C ILE A 631 -13.79 27.22 13.07
N LYS A 632 -13.45 28.29 13.82
CA LYS A 632 -14.33 28.81 14.88
C LYS A 632 -15.70 29.25 14.36
N ALA A 633 -15.74 29.89 13.19
CA ALA A 633 -16.99 30.31 12.56
C ALA A 633 -17.84 29.09 12.20
N ALA A 634 -17.28 28.09 11.55
CA ALA A 634 -17.97 26.85 11.19
C ALA A 634 -18.44 26.06 12.44
N TYR A 635 -17.55 25.93 13.44
CA TYR A 635 -17.86 25.28 14.72
C TYR A 635 -19.05 25.93 15.43
N ASN A 636 -19.03 27.26 15.56
CA ASN A 636 -20.11 28.00 16.20
C ASN A 636 -21.42 27.89 15.40
N TRP A 637 -21.34 27.86 14.07
CA TRP A 637 -22.52 27.72 13.23
C TRP A 637 -23.16 26.34 13.40
N ILE A 638 -22.36 25.26 13.31
CA ILE A 638 -22.85 23.90 13.55
C ILE A 638 -23.42 23.76 14.97
N ARG A 639 -22.72 24.29 15.97
CA ARG A 639 -23.19 24.31 17.36
C ARG A 639 -24.55 25.00 17.49
N SER A 640 -24.75 26.09 16.77
CA SER A 640 -26.06 26.80 16.80
C SER A 640 -27.20 25.98 16.17
N ILE A 641 -26.90 25.11 15.19
CA ILE A 641 -27.91 24.24 14.56
C ILE A 641 -28.28 23.09 15.50
N VAL A 642 -27.31 22.48 16.17
CA VAL A 642 -27.51 21.29 17.01
C VAL A 642 -27.91 21.64 18.44
N ALA A 643 -27.71 22.89 18.86
CA ALA A 643 -28.06 23.33 20.19
C ALA A 643 -29.57 23.18 20.44
N GLU A 644 -29.91 22.70 21.61
CA GLU A 644 -31.30 22.61 22.07
C GLU A 644 -31.57 23.64 23.16
N ALA A 645 -32.75 24.27 23.05
CA ALA A 645 -33.21 25.16 24.11
C ALA A 645 -33.57 24.33 25.35
N GLU A 646 -33.08 24.75 26.50
CA GLU A 646 -33.36 24.07 27.76
C GLU A 646 -34.64 24.63 28.41
N PRO A 647 -35.61 23.79 28.80
CA PRO A 647 -36.78 24.23 29.51
C PRO A 647 -36.42 24.95 30.80
N GLY A 648 -37.05 26.10 31.03
CA GLY A 648 -36.79 26.93 32.21
C GLY A 648 -35.79 28.05 31.99
N MET A 649 -34.98 28.01 30.94
CA MET A 649 -34.01 29.07 30.59
C MET A 649 -34.69 30.26 29.90
N ILE A 650 -34.09 31.44 30.05
CA ILE A 650 -34.52 32.69 29.41
C ILE A 650 -33.63 32.97 28.21
N TYR A 651 -34.26 33.36 27.11
CA TYR A 651 -33.61 33.64 25.82
C TYR A 651 -34.03 35.02 25.31
N ASP A 652 -33.15 35.70 24.64
CA ASP A 652 -33.45 36.88 23.84
C ASP A 652 -34.12 36.42 22.53
N GLY A 653 -35.28 36.96 22.23
CA GLY A 653 -36.02 36.59 21.01
C GLY A 653 -36.46 37.81 20.21
N THR A 654 -36.91 37.56 18.99
CA THR A 654 -37.51 38.56 18.12
C THR A 654 -38.88 38.09 17.68
N VAL A 655 -39.88 38.93 17.82
CA VAL A 655 -41.26 38.63 17.38
C VAL A 655 -41.29 38.52 15.86
N VAL A 656 -41.60 37.35 15.33
CA VAL A 656 -41.66 37.06 13.89
C VAL A 656 -43.04 37.35 13.33
N LYS A 657 -44.07 36.97 14.10
CA LYS A 657 -45.46 37.12 13.65
C LYS A 657 -46.42 37.25 14.84
N THR A 658 -47.42 38.12 14.72
CA THR A 658 -48.49 38.27 15.70
C THR A 658 -49.79 37.69 15.16
N MET A 659 -50.52 36.96 16.03
CA MET A 659 -51.81 36.34 15.75
C MET A 659 -52.79 36.69 16.91
N GLU A 660 -54.12 36.50 16.71
CA GLU A 660 -55.13 36.79 17.76
C GLU A 660 -54.93 36.03 19.07
N PHE A 661 -54.32 34.80 18.97
CA PHE A 661 -54.10 33.92 20.11
C PHE A 661 -52.70 34.00 20.73
N GLY A 662 -51.78 34.79 20.16
CA GLY A 662 -50.40 34.90 20.67
C GLY A 662 -49.41 35.43 19.63
N ALA A 663 -48.14 35.44 20.01
CA ALA A 663 -47.02 35.87 19.15
C ALA A 663 -46.06 34.72 18.92
N PHE A 664 -45.59 34.56 17.68
CA PHE A 664 -44.46 33.69 17.37
C PHE A 664 -43.17 34.48 17.56
N VAL A 665 -42.29 33.93 18.35
CA VAL A 665 -40.99 34.53 18.68
C VAL A 665 -39.88 33.60 18.25
N ASN A 666 -38.98 34.08 17.39
CA ASN A 666 -37.73 33.43 17.14
C ASN A 666 -36.82 33.69 18.34
N PHE A 667 -36.46 32.65 19.08
CA PHE A 667 -35.79 32.80 20.38
C PHE A 667 -34.49 32.01 20.48
N PHE A 668 -34.25 31.05 19.55
CA PHE A 668 -33.09 30.19 19.62
C PHE A 668 -32.69 29.68 18.23
N GLY A 669 -31.67 30.31 17.62
CA GLY A 669 -31.23 29.97 16.27
C GLY A 669 -32.35 30.14 15.24
N ALA A 670 -32.72 29.08 14.54
CA ALA A 670 -33.81 29.07 13.57
C ALA A 670 -35.16 28.62 14.18
N LYS A 671 -35.25 28.45 15.52
CA LYS A 671 -36.46 27.92 16.19
C LYS A 671 -37.42 29.03 16.60
N ASP A 672 -38.64 28.91 16.17
CA ASP A 672 -39.74 29.77 16.56
C ASP A 672 -40.61 29.08 17.63
N GLY A 673 -40.98 29.81 18.66
CA GLY A 673 -41.89 29.33 19.67
C GLY A 673 -43.11 30.25 19.81
N LEU A 674 -44.21 29.70 20.34
CA LEU A 674 -45.44 30.43 20.58
C LEU A 674 -45.44 31.00 22.01
N VAL A 675 -45.53 32.32 22.12
CA VAL A 675 -46.00 33.00 23.34
C VAL A 675 -47.50 33.17 23.23
N HIS A 676 -48.26 32.31 23.92
CA HIS A 676 -49.72 32.42 23.96
C HIS A 676 -50.13 33.74 24.59
N ILE A 677 -51.32 34.30 24.23
CA ILE A 677 -51.83 35.59 24.75
C ILE A 677 -51.84 35.66 26.28
N SER A 678 -52.04 34.54 26.95
CA SER A 678 -52.04 34.46 28.45
C SER A 678 -50.59 34.48 29.03
N GLU A 679 -49.59 34.32 28.18
CA GLU A 679 -48.17 34.28 28.55
C GLU A 679 -47.40 35.54 28.10
N LEU A 680 -48.10 36.54 27.54
CA LEU A 680 -47.47 37.80 27.09
C LEU A 680 -47.18 38.77 28.25
N ALA A 681 -48.06 38.86 29.22
CA ALA A 681 -47.93 39.76 30.38
C ALA A 681 -48.62 39.20 31.63
N ALA A 682 -48.26 39.70 32.81
CA ALA A 682 -48.86 39.32 34.07
C ALA A 682 -50.35 39.76 34.14
N ALA A 683 -50.66 40.92 33.57
CA ALA A 683 -52.04 41.44 33.46
C ALA A 683 -52.78 40.83 32.26
N ARG A 684 -54.13 40.86 32.31
CA ARG A 684 -54.95 40.35 31.21
C ARG A 684 -54.77 41.18 29.93
N VAL A 685 -54.28 40.56 28.87
CA VAL A 685 -54.06 41.18 27.56
C VAL A 685 -55.28 41.06 26.70
N ALA A 686 -55.78 42.21 26.18
CA ALA A 686 -57.02 42.27 25.33
C ALA A 686 -56.65 41.94 23.85
N LYS A 687 -55.54 42.49 23.36
CA LYS A 687 -55.05 42.22 22.01
C LYS A 687 -53.51 42.00 22.08
N VAL A 688 -52.97 41.05 21.31
CA VAL A 688 -51.57 40.75 21.27
C VAL A 688 -50.72 41.94 20.82
N THR A 689 -51.23 42.74 19.89
CA THR A 689 -50.61 43.96 19.33
C THR A 689 -50.49 45.12 20.35
N ASP A 690 -51.22 45.06 21.51
CA ASP A 690 -51.09 46.06 22.56
C ASP A 690 -49.79 45.83 23.38
N VAL A 691 -49.24 44.63 23.36
CA VAL A 691 -48.04 44.22 24.14
C VAL A 691 -46.79 44.09 23.27
N VAL A 692 -46.91 43.46 22.07
CA VAL A 692 -45.78 43.20 21.19
C VAL A 692 -46.08 43.50 19.72
N LYS A 693 -45.04 43.89 18.98
CA LYS A 693 -45.09 44.15 17.52
C LYS A 693 -44.11 43.27 16.79
N GLU A 694 -44.39 42.97 15.53
CA GLU A 694 -43.48 42.23 14.67
C GLU A 694 -42.14 42.98 14.55
N GLY A 695 -41.03 42.26 14.64
CA GLY A 695 -39.67 42.80 14.68
C GLY A 695 -39.18 43.28 16.06
N GLN A 696 -40.04 43.29 17.09
CA GLN A 696 -39.65 43.70 18.44
C GLN A 696 -38.77 42.64 19.11
N LYS A 697 -37.71 43.08 19.79
CA LYS A 697 -36.89 42.24 20.64
C LYS A 697 -37.57 42.04 21.99
N VAL A 698 -37.63 40.80 22.45
CA VAL A 698 -38.30 40.43 23.69
C VAL A 698 -37.48 39.34 24.40
N LYS A 699 -37.65 39.25 25.72
CA LYS A 699 -37.04 38.17 26.50
C LYS A 699 -38.11 37.14 26.82
N VAL A 700 -37.82 35.87 26.53
CA VAL A 700 -38.81 34.79 26.68
C VAL A 700 -38.21 33.64 27.48
N LYS A 701 -38.99 33.07 28.39
CA LYS A 701 -38.63 31.84 29.09
C LYS A 701 -39.18 30.66 28.30
N PHE A 702 -38.32 29.67 28.00
CA PHE A 702 -38.75 28.44 27.34
C PHE A 702 -39.44 27.52 28.35
N LEU A 703 -40.71 27.22 28.11
CA LEU A 703 -41.54 26.39 28.99
C LEU A 703 -41.52 24.90 28.63
N GLY A 704 -40.85 24.52 27.53
CA GLY A 704 -40.87 23.17 26.97
C GLY A 704 -41.75 23.05 25.74
N GLN A 705 -41.98 21.81 25.31
CA GLN A 705 -42.85 21.48 24.17
C GLN A 705 -44.20 20.93 24.68
N ASP A 706 -45.28 21.14 23.92
CA ASP A 706 -46.57 20.51 24.19
C ASP A 706 -46.57 19.06 23.61
N ASP A 707 -47.64 18.30 23.88
CA ASP A 707 -47.83 16.91 23.43
C ASP A 707 -47.82 16.76 21.89
N ARG A 708 -47.85 17.86 21.15
CA ARG A 708 -47.74 17.92 19.68
C ARG A 708 -46.40 18.44 19.19
N GLY A 709 -45.41 18.55 20.09
CA GLY A 709 -44.05 19.01 19.77
C GLY A 709 -43.96 20.53 19.54
N LYS A 710 -44.98 21.34 19.84
CA LYS A 710 -44.92 22.80 19.66
C LYS A 710 -44.20 23.46 20.83
N ILE A 711 -43.28 24.35 20.51
CA ILE A 711 -42.47 25.11 21.47
C ILE A 711 -43.35 26.16 22.16
N ARG A 712 -43.38 26.15 23.50
CA ARG A 712 -44.10 27.09 24.34
C ARG A 712 -43.15 28.05 25.03
N LEU A 713 -43.43 29.32 24.91
CA LEU A 713 -42.65 30.41 25.48
C LEU A 713 -43.55 31.27 26.41
N SER A 714 -42.90 31.92 27.39
CA SER A 714 -43.57 32.90 28.27
C SER A 714 -42.74 34.17 28.39
N MET A 715 -43.33 35.30 28.14
CA MET A 715 -42.80 36.62 28.46
C MET A 715 -43.25 37.07 29.86
N LYS A 716 -44.43 36.56 30.31
CA LYS A 716 -45.10 36.90 31.57
C LYS A 716 -44.19 36.72 32.79
N VAL A 717 -43.38 35.69 32.80
CA VAL A 717 -42.51 35.29 33.92
C VAL A 717 -41.09 35.83 33.81
N VAL A 718 -40.85 36.74 32.87
CA VAL A 718 -39.53 37.35 32.62
C VAL A 718 -39.67 38.88 32.71
N ASP A 719 -38.83 39.49 33.50
CA ASP A 719 -38.68 40.94 33.49
C ASP A 719 -38.05 41.39 32.19
N GLN A 720 -38.75 42.18 31.39
CA GLN A 720 -38.29 42.57 30.03
C GLN A 720 -37.12 43.56 30.02
N GLU A 721 -36.85 44.26 31.15
CA GLU A 721 -35.76 45.19 31.29
C GLU A 721 -34.50 44.47 31.82
N THR A 722 -34.62 43.78 32.93
CA THR A 722 -33.50 43.12 33.60
C THR A 722 -33.20 41.73 33.03
N GLY A 723 -34.19 41.03 32.51
CA GLY A 723 -34.09 39.64 32.09
C GLY A 723 -34.17 38.62 33.22
N GLU A 724 -34.55 39.06 34.41
CA GLU A 724 -34.66 38.17 35.56
C GLU A 724 -35.91 37.31 35.50
N ASP A 725 -35.83 36.10 36.06
CA ASP A 725 -36.99 35.21 36.25
C ASP A 725 -37.83 35.66 37.43
N ILE A 726 -39.01 36.16 37.12
CA ILE A 726 -39.99 36.68 38.14
C ILE A 726 -41.06 35.65 38.47
N THR A 727 -40.90 34.37 38.10
CA THR A 727 -41.90 33.31 38.31
C THR A 727 -42.32 33.21 39.77
N GLU A 728 -41.39 33.21 40.71
CA GLU A 728 -41.70 33.06 42.14
C GLU A 728 -42.34 34.33 42.75
N LYS A 729 -41.92 35.50 42.25
CA LYS A 729 -42.52 36.77 42.65
C LYS A 729 -44.01 36.83 42.26
N LEU A 730 -44.31 36.47 41.01
CA LEU A 730 -45.72 36.45 40.54
C LEU A 730 -46.55 35.38 41.25
N LYS A 731 -45.99 34.24 41.61
CA LYS A 731 -46.68 33.24 42.44
C LYS A 731 -46.98 33.76 43.83
N ALA A 732 -46.07 34.44 44.46
CA ALA A 732 -46.20 35.01 45.78
C ALA A 732 -47.29 36.11 45.79
N GLU A 733 -47.26 37.01 44.81
CA GLU A 733 -48.30 38.05 44.63
C GLU A 733 -49.67 37.44 44.41
N ARG A 734 -49.86 36.44 43.61
CA ARG A 734 -51.12 35.75 43.36
C ARG A 734 -51.63 35.03 44.59
N ASN A 735 -50.74 34.39 45.38
CA ASN A 735 -51.13 33.76 46.64
C ASN A 735 -51.55 34.80 47.66
N ALA A 736 -50.87 35.95 47.77
CA ALA A 736 -51.26 37.06 48.66
C ALA A 736 -52.62 37.71 48.27
N GLU A 737 -52.90 37.79 46.95
CA GLU A 737 -54.24 38.24 46.46
C GLU A 737 -55.35 37.23 46.77
N GLN A 738 -55.07 35.92 46.62
CA GLN A 738 -56.03 34.87 46.97
C GLN A 738 -56.31 34.80 48.48
N ASP A 739 -55.28 35.01 49.29
CA ASP A 739 -55.45 35.06 50.77
C ASP A 739 -56.21 36.31 51.21
N ARG A 740 -56.00 37.46 50.57
CA ARG A 740 -56.78 38.66 50.77
C ARG A 740 -58.28 38.51 50.36
N ALA A 741 -58.55 37.76 49.27
CA ALA A 741 -59.85 37.46 48.75
C ALA A 741 -60.64 36.43 49.61
N ARG A 742 -59.93 35.64 50.45
CA ARG A 742 -60.52 34.59 51.30
C ARG A 742 -61.01 35.09 52.67
N GLY A 743 -60.82 36.36 53.03
CA GLY A 743 -61.32 36.93 54.27
C GLY A 743 -61.06 36.15 55.59
N PRO A 744 -61.02 36.75 56.75
CA PRO A 744 -60.70 36.02 57.98
C PRO A 744 -61.77 34.95 58.26
N ARG A 745 -61.36 33.70 58.40
CA ARG A 745 -62.22 32.62 58.94
C ARG A 745 -62.67 33.01 60.31
N GLN A 746 -63.98 33.23 60.48
CA GLN A 746 -64.62 33.29 61.80
C GLN A 746 -64.43 31.89 62.44
N GLU A 747 -63.66 31.87 63.53
CA GLU A 747 -63.70 30.75 64.47
C GLU A 747 -65.05 30.74 65.16
N ALA A 748 -65.78 29.66 65.05
CA ALA A 748 -66.92 29.30 65.89
C ALA A 748 -66.69 27.91 66.46
#